data_aa368ca8b9d58d201bd839ade487e0cd
#
_entry.id   aa368ca8b9d58d201bd839ade487e0cd
#
_cell.length_a   1.000
_cell.length_b   1.000
_cell.length_c   1.000
_cell.angle_alpha   90.00
_cell.angle_beta   90.00
_cell.angle_gamma   90.00
#
_symmetry.space_group_name_H-M   'P 1'
#
loop_
_entity.id
_entity.type
_entity.pdbx_description
1 polymer ?
#
loop_
_entity_poly.entity_id
_entity_poly.type
_entity_poly.pdbx_seq_one_letter_code
_entity_poly.pdbx_strand_id
1 'polypeptide(L)'
;MDINQKITEELGVKKWQVDAAVKLIDEGNTIPFIARYRKEAHGTLDDEQLRKLFERLTYLRNLEEKKEQVLSSIEEQGKLTPELKAQILAAETQVLVDDLYRPYRPKRRTRATIAKEKGLESLAVLISLQNAKEPLETLAAAYISEEKGVANVKEAIDGAKDILAESISDEADYRTHIRNITVKKGMLISAAKDEKAESVYEMYYNFSEPVAKLAGHRVLALNRGEKEKFLTVKIEAPEEDIIRYLEKKVIRRDNPYTTPVLKEVAEDSYKRLIAPAIEREIRNDLTEKAEDGAILVFGKNLEQLLMQPPIVGQVVLGWDPAFRTGCKLAVVDPTGKVIGTTVIYPTAPTTPQKIQAAKDLLKKIIPKYNVTLISLGNGTASRESEQFIVELLKEIPQKVQYVIVNEAGASVYSASKLATEEFPKFDVGQRSATSIARRLQDPLAELVKIDPKSIGVGQYQHDMNQKKLSEALGGVVEDCVNKVGVDLNTASAPLLSYISGISGTLAKNIVAYREENGKFEDRKALLKVPKLGPKAFEQCAGFMRITGGKNPFDGTSVHPESYEAATKLLEKQGFKPTDIIGGKLVGLSLTIKDYKKLAEELGIGEITLRDIVKELEKPARDPRDEMPKPILRTDVLEMKDLKEGMILKGTVRNVIDFGVFVDIGVHQDGLVHISQITDRFIKHPLEAVSVGDVVDVKVMSVDLQKKRIQLTMRGIQK
;
A
#
# COMPACT_ATOMS: atom_id res chain seq x y z
N MET A 1 0.23 9.29 27.94
CA MET A 1 -0.86 9.49 26.93
C MET A 1 -1.84 8.31 27.05
N ASP A 2 -3.14 8.56 27.04
CA ASP A 2 -4.13 7.48 26.84
C ASP A 2 -4.20 7.13 25.34
N ILE A 3 -3.49 6.07 24.97
CA ILE A 3 -3.37 5.63 23.58
C ILE A 3 -4.73 5.28 22.98
N ASN A 4 -5.56 4.55 23.73
CA ASN A 4 -6.87 4.14 23.25
C ASN A 4 -7.81 5.34 23.03
N GLN A 5 -7.75 6.34 23.90
CA GLN A 5 -8.50 7.59 23.72
C GLN A 5 -8.04 8.34 22.48
N LYS A 6 -6.74 8.44 22.24
CA LYS A 6 -6.19 9.09 21.07
C LYS A 6 -6.62 8.41 19.76
N ILE A 7 -6.57 7.08 19.72
CA ILE A 7 -7.03 6.30 18.55
C ILE A 7 -8.53 6.50 18.34
N THR A 8 -9.32 6.53 19.41
CA THR A 8 -10.76 6.79 19.38
C THR A 8 -11.08 8.11 18.65
N GLU A 9 -10.37 9.18 19.02
CA GLU A 9 -10.54 10.50 18.41
C GLU A 9 -10.11 10.52 16.94
N GLU A 10 -8.99 9.90 16.62
CA GLU A 10 -8.45 9.85 15.24
C GLU A 10 -9.33 9.05 14.28
N LEU A 11 -9.89 7.94 14.72
CA LEU A 11 -10.73 7.06 13.90
C LEU A 11 -12.22 7.46 13.91
N GLY A 12 -12.63 8.34 14.83
CA GLY A 12 -14.03 8.75 14.95
C GLY A 12 -14.98 7.62 15.38
N VAL A 13 -14.48 6.67 16.16
CA VAL A 13 -15.22 5.53 16.70
C VAL A 13 -15.44 5.68 18.21
N LYS A 14 -16.10 4.72 18.85
CA LYS A 14 -16.35 4.76 20.30
C LYS A 14 -15.17 4.14 21.06
N LYS A 15 -14.87 4.69 22.25
CA LYS A 15 -13.76 4.21 23.08
C LYS A 15 -13.85 2.71 23.42
N TRP A 16 -15.02 2.23 23.75
CA TRP A 16 -15.20 0.81 24.07
C TRP A 16 -14.87 -0.12 22.89
N GLN A 17 -15.08 0.35 21.66
CA GLN A 17 -14.71 -0.39 20.43
C GLN A 17 -13.19 -0.51 20.31
N VAL A 18 -12.48 0.59 20.57
CA VAL A 18 -11.01 0.60 20.55
C VAL A 18 -10.46 -0.27 21.69
N ASP A 19 -10.98 -0.12 22.90
CA ASP A 19 -10.53 -0.92 24.05
C ASP A 19 -10.70 -2.42 23.79
N ALA A 20 -11.84 -2.84 23.23
CA ALA A 20 -12.09 -4.22 22.86
C ALA A 20 -11.16 -4.74 21.75
N ALA A 21 -10.97 -3.94 20.70
CA ALA A 21 -10.09 -4.31 19.60
C ALA A 21 -8.62 -4.42 20.04
N VAL A 22 -8.13 -3.49 20.85
CA VAL A 22 -6.76 -3.54 21.41
C VAL A 22 -6.57 -4.76 22.29
N LYS A 23 -7.54 -5.09 23.15
CA LYS A 23 -7.50 -6.31 23.96
C LYS A 23 -7.39 -7.56 23.10
N LEU A 24 -8.21 -7.68 22.06
CA LEU A 24 -8.18 -8.82 21.15
C LEU A 24 -6.84 -8.94 20.40
N ILE A 25 -6.25 -7.81 19.97
CA ILE A 25 -4.93 -7.77 19.35
C ILE A 25 -3.85 -8.26 20.33
N ASP A 26 -3.88 -7.77 21.56
CA ASP A 26 -2.90 -8.15 22.59
C ASP A 26 -3.03 -9.62 23.01
N GLU A 27 -4.19 -10.21 22.88
CA GLU A 27 -4.42 -11.66 23.05
C GLU A 27 -3.92 -12.51 21.87
N GLY A 28 -3.33 -11.88 20.84
CA GLY A 28 -2.73 -12.56 19.71
C GLY A 28 -3.71 -12.98 18.61
N ASN A 29 -4.89 -12.37 18.55
CA ASN A 29 -5.82 -12.60 17.45
C ASN A 29 -5.40 -11.82 16.20
N THR A 30 -5.61 -12.41 15.03
CA THR A 30 -5.32 -11.76 13.74
C THR A 30 -6.42 -10.77 13.38
N ILE A 31 -6.10 -9.80 12.53
CA ILE A 31 -7.09 -8.80 12.07
C ILE A 31 -8.27 -9.45 11.33
N PRO A 32 -8.08 -10.39 10.39
CA PRO A 32 -9.20 -11.05 9.72
C PRO A 32 -10.12 -11.80 10.71
N PHE A 33 -9.55 -12.47 11.68
CA PHE A 33 -10.34 -13.19 12.71
C PHE A 33 -11.15 -12.23 13.58
N ILE A 34 -10.55 -11.14 14.03
CA ILE A 34 -11.24 -10.10 14.82
C ILE A 34 -12.39 -9.50 14.01
N ALA A 35 -12.13 -9.12 12.76
CA ALA A 35 -13.10 -8.50 11.88
C ALA A 35 -14.32 -9.38 11.62
N ARG A 36 -14.11 -10.68 11.50
CA ARG A 36 -15.18 -11.62 11.13
C ARG A 36 -15.84 -12.30 12.32
N TYR A 37 -15.09 -12.75 13.31
CA TYR A 37 -15.59 -13.62 14.38
C TYR A 37 -15.65 -12.99 15.76
N ARG A 38 -15.30 -11.71 15.87
CA ARG A 38 -15.35 -10.96 17.15
C ARG A 38 -16.11 -9.63 17.04
N LYS A 39 -17.04 -9.54 16.10
CA LYS A 39 -17.87 -8.35 15.86
C LYS A 39 -18.67 -7.91 17.07
N GLU A 40 -19.16 -8.85 17.87
CA GLU A 40 -19.89 -8.55 19.11
C GLU A 40 -19.03 -7.78 20.11
N ALA A 41 -17.74 -8.10 20.19
CA ALA A 41 -16.81 -7.47 21.13
C ALA A 41 -16.44 -6.04 20.71
N HIS A 42 -16.22 -5.80 19.42
CA HIS A 42 -15.73 -4.50 18.91
C HIS A 42 -16.76 -3.66 18.15
N GLY A 43 -18.01 -4.12 18.05
CA GLY A 43 -19.10 -3.34 17.47
C GLY A 43 -18.96 -3.07 15.97
N THR A 44 -18.60 -4.11 15.21
CA THR A 44 -18.57 -4.10 13.73
C THR A 44 -17.53 -3.19 13.06
N LEU A 45 -16.39 -2.98 13.68
CA LEU A 45 -15.24 -2.38 12.98
C LEU A 45 -14.84 -3.25 11.79
N ASP A 46 -14.65 -2.66 10.62
CA ASP A 46 -14.23 -3.37 9.42
C ASP A 46 -12.71 -3.63 9.37
N ASP A 47 -12.26 -4.40 8.39
CA ASP A 47 -10.84 -4.73 8.21
C ASP A 47 -9.97 -3.47 8.08
N GLU A 48 -10.42 -2.46 7.34
CA GLU A 48 -9.69 -1.22 7.13
C GLU A 48 -9.54 -0.43 8.42
N GLN A 49 -10.62 -0.30 9.21
CA GLN A 49 -10.60 0.38 10.50
C GLN A 49 -9.70 -0.36 11.50
N LEU A 50 -9.75 -1.69 11.55
CA LEU A 50 -8.91 -2.50 12.42
C LEU A 50 -7.42 -2.42 12.04
N ARG A 51 -7.09 -2.38 10.75
CA ARG A 51 -5.71 -2.20 10.31
C ARG A 51 -5.17 -0.81 10.64
N LYS A 52 -5.95 0.23 10.42
CA LYS A 52 -5.59 1.59 10.83
C LYS A 52 -5.38 1.68 12.35
N LEU A 53 -6.27 1.06 13.12
CA LEU A 53 -6.14 0.98 14.58
C LEU A 53 -4.83 0.30 14.97
N PHE A 54 -4.51 -0.83 14.37
CA PHE A 54 -3.28 -1.58 14.63
C PHE A 54 -2.01 -0.77 14.30
N GLU A 55 -2.00 -0.10 13.14
CA GLU A 55 -0.89 0.78 12.74
C GLU A 55 -0.70 1.93 13.73
N ARG A 56 -1.78 2.61 14.11
CA ARG A 56 -1.72 3.70 15.09
C ARG A 56 -1.33 3.22 16.48
N LEU A 57 -1.84 2.07 16.91
CA LEU A 57 -1.46 1.45 18.18
C LEU A 57 0.05 1.19 18.24
N THR A 58 0.60 0.61 17.19
CA THR A 58 2.03 0.34 17.07
C THR A 58 2.85 1.64 17.10
N TYR A 59 2.43 2.65 16.32
CA TYR A 59 3.09 3.95 16.32
C TYR A 59 3.08 4.64 17.69
N LEU A 60 1.92 4.70 18.34
CA LEU A 60 1.78 5.38 19.63
C LEU A 60 2.49 4.64 20.76
N ARG A 61 2.52 3.32 20.73
CA ARG A 61 3.33 2.52 21.68
C ARG A 61 4.84 2.77 21.49
N ASN A 62 5.30 2.82 20.27
CA ASN A 62 6.69 3.18 19.96
C ASN A 62 7.02 4.60 20.38
N LEU A 63 6.07 5.56 20.24
CA LEU A 63 6.23 6.93 20.71
C LEU A 63 6.38 6.98 22.24
N GLU A 64 5.54 6.26 22.99
CA GLU A 64 5.63 6.21 24.46
C GLU A 64 6.95 5.56 24.93
N GLU A 65 7.38 4.49 24.28
CA GLU A 65 8.69 3.88 24.53
C GLU A 65 9.86 4.87 24.28
N LYS A 66 9.78 5.61 23.18
CA LYS A 66 10.74 6.67 22.86
C LYS A 66 10.78 7.74 23.94
N LYS A 67 9.62 8.16 24.45
CA LYS A 67 9.54 9.12 25.56
C LYS A 67 10.23 8.61 26.81
N GLU A 68 10.02 7.34 27.16
CA GLU A 68 10.68 6.73 28.32
C GLU A 68 12.21 6.71 28.16
N GLN A 69 12.71 6.33 26.98
CA GLN A 69 14.13 6.34 26.67
C GLN A 69 14.74 7.74 26.77
N VAL A 70 14.04 8.74 26.25
CA VAL A 70 14.45 10.16 26.30
C VAL A 70 14.47 10.66 27.73
N LEU A 71 13.44 10.40 28.51
CA LEU A 71 13.36 10.80 29.93
C LEU A 71 14.49 10.16 30.74
N SER A 72 14.75 8.86 30.55
CA SER A 72 15.85 8.16 31.22
C SER A 72 17.20 8.80 30.88
N SER A 73 17.44 9.06 29.59
CA SER A 73 18.71 9.68 29.14
C SER A 73 18.94 11.08 29.71
N ILE A 74 17.88 11.90 29.85
CA ILE A 74 17.99 13.23 30.42
C ILE A 74 18.18 13.14 31.93
N GLU A 75 17.49 12.21 32.59
CA GLU A 75 17.61 12.01 34.05
C GLU A 75 19.02 11.53 34.42
N GLU A 76 19.62 10.61 33.68
CA GLU A 76 21.02 10.16 33.84
C GLU A 76 22.03 11.33 33.76
N GLN A 77 21.70 12.36 32.98
CA GLN A 77 22.49 13.59 32.88
C GLN A 77 22.24 14.59 34.05
N GLY A 78 21.27 14.28 34.92
CA GLY A 78 20.87 15.18 36.02
C GLY A 78 20.20 16.46 35.56
N LYS A 79 19.65 16.51 34.37
CA LYS A 79 19.08 17.71 33.73
C LYS A 79 17.57 17.69 33.57
N LEU A 80 16.90 16.62 34.03
CA LEU A 80 15.45 16.50 33.93
C LEU A 80 14.74 17.38 34.94
N THR A 81 13.94 18.35 34.44
CA THR A 81 13.08 19.19 35.26
C THR A 81 11.63 18.70 35.20
N PRO A 82 10.77 19.01 36.20
CA PRO A 82 9.35 18.67 36.16
C PRO A 82 8.64 19.24 34.91
N GLU A 83 8.97 20.44 34.50
CA GLU A 83 8.40 21.12 33.33
C GLU A 83 8.78 20.41 32.04
N LEU A 84 10.06 20.05 31.87
CA LEU A 84 10.54 19.31 30.71
C LEU A 84 9.90 17.91 30.63
N LYS A 85 9.81 17.21 31.76
CA LYS A 85 9.12 15.92 31.86
C LYS A 85 7.66 16.04 31.42
N ALA A 86 6.94 17.06 31.88
CA ALA A 86 5.56 17.31 31.49
C ALA A 86 5.43 17.56 29.97
N GLN A 87 6.33 18.36 29.40
CA GLN A 87 6.36 18.63 27.96
C GLN A 87 6.61 17.37 27.13
N ILE A 88 7.56 16.53 27.53
CA ILE A 88 7.87 15.28 26.83
C ILE A 88 6.69 14.31 26.92
N LEU A 89 6.08 14.16 28.09
CA LEU A 89 4.92 13.28 28.27
C LEU A 89 3.69 13.76 27.48
N ALA A 90 3.52 15.06 27.31
CA ALA A 90 2.44 15.66 26.55
C ALA A 90 2.67 15.65 25.02
N ALA A 91 3.88 15.36 24.55
CA ALA A 91 4.18 15.35 23.13
C ALA A 91 3.37 14.27 22.38
N GLU A 92 2.74 14.66 21.28
CA GLU A 92 1.90 13.78 20.46
C GLU A 92 2.59 13.23 19.23
N THR A 93 3.80 13.71 18.93
CA THR A 93 4.58 13.29 17.76
C THR A 93 6.03 13.04 18.13
N GLN A 94 6.66 12.16 17.37
CA GLN A 94 8.09 11.88 17.53
C GLN A 94 8.95 13.12 17.24
N VAL A 95 8.55 13.95 16.29
CA VAL A 95 9.25 15.20 15.96
C VAL A 95 9.33 16.12 17.15
N LEU A 96 8.24 16.28 17.90
CA LEU A 96 8.23 17.11 19.10
C LEU A 96 9.11 16.52 20.22
N VAL A 97 9.07 15.21 20.40
CA VAL A 97 9.97 14.52 21.36
C VAL A 97 11.43 14.74 20.98
N ASP A 98 11.77 14.62 19.70
CA ASP A 98 13.13 14.83 19.20
C ASP A 98 13.58 16.29 19.38
N ASP A 99 12.69 17.27 19.16
CA ASP A 99 13.00 18.69 19.42
C ASP A 99 13.27 18.95 20.91
N LEU A 100 12.46 18.40 21.81
CA LEU A 100 12.65 18.54 23.26
C LEU A 100 13.93 17.85 23.76
N TYR A 101 14.29 16.74 23.14
CA TYR A 101 15.50 15.99 23.47
C TYR A 101 16.78 16.60 22.89
N ARG A 102 16.66 17.43 21.85
CA ARG A 102 17.79 17.95 21.07
C ARG A 102 18.91 18.61 21.92
N PRO A 103 18.61 19.44 22.92
CA PRO A 103 19.65 20.05 23.78
C PRO A 103 20.45 19.01 24.58
N TYR A 104 19.84 17.85 24.87
CA TYR A 104 20.39 16.82 25.76
C TYR A 104 21.00 15.64 25.01
N ARG A 105 20.74 15.57 23.70
CA ARG A 105 21.21 14.49 22.84
C ARG A 105 22.73 14.57 22.69
N PRO A 106 23.46 13.47 22.82
CA PRO A 106 24.90 13.43 22.52
C PRO A 106 25.17 13.93 21.10
N LYS A 107 25.94 15.01 21.00
CA LYS A 107 26.28 15.62 19.71
C LYS A 107 27.69 15.22 19.27
N ARG A 108 27.91 15.15 17.98
CA ARG A 108 29.27 15.12 17.41
C ARG A 108 29.92 16.47 17.71
N ARG A 109 31.26 16.53 17.63
CA ARG A 109 32.02 17.75 17.83
C ARG A 109 31.57 18.87 16.88
N THR A 110 30.88 19.87 17.44
CA THR A 110 30.34 21.04 16.73
C THR A 110 31.23 22.26 16.94
N ARG A 111 30.99 23.35 16.17
CA ARG A 111 31.65 24.65 16.46
C ARG A 111 31.40 25.14 17.88
N ALA A 112 30.17 24.98 18.36
CA ALA A 112 29.81 25.34 19.73
C ALA A 112 30.56 24.48 20.78
N THR A 113 30.66 23.18 20.54
CA THR A 113 31.43 22.28 21.41
C THR A 113 32.90 22.69 21.48
N ILE A 114 33.50 22.98 20.32
CA ILE A 114 34.89 23.46 20.23
C ILE A 114 35.06 24.80 21.01
N ALA A 115 34.10 25.72 20.84
CA ALA A 115 34.13 26.98 21.56
C ALA A 115 33.99 26.78 23.07
N LYS A 116 33.19 25.85 23.53
CA LYS A 116 33.08 25.49 24.96
C LYS A 116 34.36 24.89 25.49
N GLU A 117 35.03 24.02 24.76
CA GLU A 117 36.36 23.46 25.08
C GLU A 117 37.41 24.59 25.24
N LYS A 118 37.28 25.67 24.46
CA LYS A 118 38.13 26.86 24.56
C LYS A 118 37.76 27.82 25.73
N GLY A 119 36.78 27.45 26.52
CA GLY A 119 36.39 28.23 27.71
C GLY A 119 35.53 29.46 27.38
N LEU A 120 34.88 29.52 26.20
CA LEU A 120 34.13 30.70 25.75
C LEU A 120 32.65 30.72 26.20
N GLU A 121 32.21 29.70 26.94
CA GLU A 121 30.82 29.62 27.40
C GLU A 121 30.41 30.78 28.30
N SER A 122 31.27 31.22 29.19
CA SER A 122 31.00 32.36 30.04
C SER A 122 30.91 33.69 29.28
N LEU A 123 31.69 33.86 28.21
CA LEU A 123 31.52 35.02 27.31
C LEU A 123 30.18 34.99 26.60
N ALA A 124 29.74 33.81 26.14
CA ALA A 124 28.40 33.63 25.54
C ALA A 124 27.29 33.99 26.53
N VAL A 125 27.41 33.62 27.80
CA VAL A 125 26.48 33.99 28.88
C VAL A 125 26.46 35.49 29.08
N LEU A 126 27.62 36.14 29.13
CA LEU A 126 27.71 37.60 29.26
C LEU A 126 26.97 38.35 28.14
N ILE A 127 27.12 37.87 26.90
CA ILE A 127 26.40 38.45 25.75
C ILE A 127 24.90 38.21 25.90
N SER A 128 24.47 37.02 26.31
CA SER A 128 23.07 36.68 26.49
C SER A 128 22.33 37.43 27.58
N LEU A 129 23.06 37.97 28.59
CA LEU A 129 22.50 38.79 29.65
C LEU A 129 22.06 40.18 29.17
N GLN A 130 22.57 40.66 28.03
CA GLN A 130 22.18 41.92 27.36
C GLN A 130 22.29 43.16 28.28
N ASN A 131 23.30 43.17 29.14
CA ASN A 131 23.54 44.25 30.09
C ASN A 131 24.99 44.75 30.05
N ALA A 132 25.68 44.54 28.95
CA ALA A 132 27.08 44.95 28.79
C ALA A 132 27.20 46.47 28.92
N LYS A 133 28.20 46.89 29.69
CA LYS A 133 28.51 48.32 29.93
C LYS A 133 29.73 48.80 29.14
N GLU A 134 30.41 47.86 28.49
CA GLU A 134 31.63 48.03 27.71
C GLU A 134 31.53 47.35 26.37
N PRO A 135 32.34 47.79 25.35
CA PRO A 135 32.41 47.06 24.11
C PRO A 135 32.75 45.56 24.32
N LEU A 136 32.16 44.68 23.46
CA LEU A 136 32.39 43.24 23.58
C LEU A 136 33.84 42.87 23.38
N GLU A 137 34.59 43.62 22.57
CA GLU A 137 36.01 43.46 22.36
C GLU A 137 36.80 43.60 23.67
N THR A 138 36.40 44.51 24.55
CA THR A 138 37.01 44.68 25.85
C THR A 138 36.71 43.48 26.76
N LEU A 139 35.50 43.00 26.76
CA LEU A 139 35.10 41.83 27.57
C LEU A 139 35.76 40.54 27.02
N ALA A 140 35.84 40.39 25.70
CA ALA A 140 36.43 39.24 25.05
C ALA A 140 37.95 39.12 25.21
N ALA A 141 38.64 40.25 25.44
CA ALA A 141 40.10 40.27 25.70
C ALA A 141 40.52 39.35 26.85
N ALA A 142 39.68 39.22 27.88
CA ALA A 142 39.93 38.34 29.02
C ALA A 142 39.91 36.84 28.66
N TYR A 143 39.42 36.43 27.51
CA TYR A 143 39.31 35.05 27.06
C TYR A 143 40.39 34.63 26.06
N ILE A 144 41.30 35.53 25.69
CA ILE A 144 42.47 35.21 24.86
C ILE A 144 43.38 34.28 25.63
N SER A 145 43.72 33.13 25.05
CA SER A 145 44.57 32.09 25.65
C SER A 145 45.19 31.23 24.57
N GLU A 146 46.51 31.26 24.49
CA GLU A 146 47.26 30.34 23.59
C GLU A 146 47.05 28.87 23.97
N GLU A 147 47.02 28.57 25.27
CA GLU A 147 46.81 27.23 25.81
C GLU A 147 45.44 26.65 25.37
N LYS A 148 44.41 27.47 25.34
CA LYS A 148 43.04 27.07 24.91
C LYS A 148 42.81 27.27 23.44
N GLY A 149 43.80 27.78 22.70
CA GLY A 149 43.67 28.01 21.26
C GLY A 149 42.80 29.18 20.85
N VAL A 150 42.72 30.23 21.67
CA VAL A 150 42.06 31.50 21.36
C VAL A 150 43.09 32.56 21.11
N ALA A 151 43.40 32.86 19.84
CA ALA A 151 44.50 33.71 19.44
C ALA A 151 44.21 35.22 19.58
N ASN A 152 42.93 35.61 19.42
CA ASN A 152 42.56 37.02 19.40
C ASN A 152 41.09 37.23 19.84
N VAL A 153 40.71 38.49 20.02
CA VAL A 153 39.38 38.93 20.44
C VAL A 153 38.30 38.46 19.46
N LYS A 154 38.60 38.49 18.16
CA LYS A 154 37.63 38.03 17.13
C LYS A 154 37.29 36.56 17.28
N GLU A 155 38.29 35.73 17.48
CA GLU A 155 38.07 34.30 17.70
C GLU A 155 37.24 34.02 18.99
N ALA A 156 37.46 34.81 20.03
CA ALA A 156 36.70 34.69 21.25
C ALA A 156 35.22 35.04 21.02
N ILE A 157 34.94 36.13 20.32
CA ILE A 157 33.58 36.57 19.99
C ILE A 157 32.91 35.58 19.02
N ASP A 158 33.61 35.13 17.98
CA ASP A 158 33.07 34.16 17.02
C ASP A 158 32.73 32.85 17.70
N GLY A 159 33.55 32.37 18.62
CA GLY A 159 33.25 31.17 19.41
C GLY A 159 32.03 31.35 20.34
N ALA A 160 31.91 32.50 20.98
CA ALA A 160 30.72 32.81 21.78
C ALA A 160 29.45 32.89 20.93
N LYS A 161 29.54 33.47 19.72
CA LYS A 161 28.45 33.49 18.75
C LYS A 161 28.03 32.08 18.35
N ASP A 162 28.98 31.18 18.10
CA ASP A 162 28.69 29.77 17.74
C ASP A 162 27.94 29.06 18.87
N ILE A 163 28.30 29.27 20.11
CA ILE A 163 27.61 28.74 21.31
C ILE A 163 26.16 29.25 21.34
N LEU A 164 25.97 30.56 21.18
CA LEU A 164 24.64 31.16 21.19
C LEU A 164 23.76 30.71 20.03
N ALA A 165 24.35 30.61 18.83
CA ALA A 165 23.64 30.13 17.64
C ALA A 165 23.13 28.69 17.81
N GLU A 166 23.95 27.81 18.37
CA GLU A 166 23.52 26.44 18.66
C GLU A 166 22.42 26.40 19.73
N SER A 167 22.55 27.22 20.79
CA SER A 167 21.53 27.30 21.83
C SER A 167 20.18 27.74 21.26
N ILE A 168 20.15 28.75 20.39
CA ILE A 168 18.93 29.18 19.70
C ILE A 168 18.37 28.07 18.83
N SER A 169 19.22 27.36 18.09
CA SER A 169 18.80 26.28 17.21
C SER A 169 18.22 25.05 17.94
N ASP A 170 18.55 24.90 19.22
CA ASP A 170 18.10 23.80 20.06
C ASP A 170 16.77 24.10 20.79
N GLU A 171 16.28 25.35 20.74
CA GLU A 171 15.00 25.70 21.34
C GLU A 171 13.81 25.08 20.61
N ALA A 172 13.09 24.18 21.29
CA ALA A 172 11.97 23.45 20.72
C ALA A 172 10.83 24.37 20.26
N ASP A 173 10.52 25.40 21.01
CA ASP A 173 9.46 26.35 20.67
C ASP A 173 9.79 27.14 19.41
N TYR A 174 11.05 27.55 19.24
CA TYR A 174 11.49 28.25 18.03
C TYR A 174 11.39 27.32 16.82
N ARG A 175 11.85 26.11 16.95
CA ARG A 175 11.77 25.10 15.86
C ARG A 175 10.33 24.83 15.48
N THR A 176 9.46 24.61 16.42
CA THR A 176 8.03 24.36 16.17
C THR A 176 7.38 25.56 15.45
N HIS A 177 7.64 26.77 15.89
CA HIS A 177 7.10 27.98 15.25
C HIS A 177 7.63 28.13 13.81
N ILE A 178 8.93 27.97 13.61
CA ILE A 178 9.57 28.10 12.30
C ILE A 178 9.08 27.04 11.34
N ARG A 179 8.95 25.80 11.81
CA ARG A 179 8.38 24.70 11.02
C ARG A 179 6.96 25.02 10.56
N ASN A 180 6.11 25.45 11.50
CA ASN A 180 4.70 25.75 11.21
C ASN A 180 4.55 26.93 10.23
N ILE A 181 5.31 27.99 10.38
CA ILE A 181 5.25 29.14 9.47
C ILE A 181 5.80 28.79 8.09
N THR A 182 6.84 27.96 8.03
CA THR A 182 7.41 27.47 6.75
C THR A 182 6.43 26.58 6.02
N VAL A 183 5.72 25.68 6.70
CA VAL A 183 4.67 24.86 6.08
C VAL A 183 3.52 25.72 5.58
N LYS A 184 3.11 26.74 6.38
CA LYS A 184 1.95 27.59 6.05
C LYS A 184 2.21 28.57 4.92
N LYS A 185 3.38 29.21 4.90
CA LYS A 185 3.73 30.31 3.97
C LYS A 185 4.83 29.93 2.96
N GLY A 186 5.53 28.83 3.16
CA GLY A 186 6.63 28.42 2.29
C GLY A 186 6.15 27.94 0.92
N MET A 187 7.05 28.09 -0.05
CA MET A 187 6.87 27.63 -1.43
C MET A 187 7.85 26.51 -1.72
N LEU A 188 7.36 25.42 -2.29
CA LEU A 188 8.25 24.43 -2.89
C LEU A 188 8.55 24.86 -4.31
N ILE A 189 9.85 25.04 -4.60
CA ILE A 189 10.33 25.43 -5.91
C ILE A 189 11.20 24.33 -6.52
N SER A 190 11.10 24.19 -7.83
CA SER A 190 11.90 23.26 -8.60
C SER A 190 12.44 23.94 -9.85
N ALA A 191 13.69 23.67 -10.17
CA ALA A 191 14.37 24.18 -11.33
C ALA A 191 15.13 23.05 -12.05
N ALA A 192 15.26 23.16 -13.37
CA ALA A 192 16.10 22.26 -14.14
C ALA A 192 17.57 22.43 -13.78
N LYS A 193 18.32 21.34 -13.72
CA LYS A 193 19.80 21.41 -13.69
C LYS A 193 20.38 21.76 -15.05
N ASP A 194 19.74 21.29 -16.11
CA ASP A 194 20.01 21.64 -17.52
C ASP A 194 18.67 21.83 -18.22
N GLU A 195 18.35 23.09 -18.56
CA GLU A 195 17.09 23.46 -19.22
C GLU A 195 16.93 22.87 -20.62
N LYS A 196 18.04 22.44 -21.25
CA LYS A 196 18.03 21.84 -22.57
C LYS A 196 17.85 20.32 -22.57
N ALA A 197 17.93 19.67 -21.40
CA ALA A 197 17.75 18.25 -21.30
C ALA A 197 16.27 17.87 -21.47
N GLU A 198 16.00 17.01 -22.45
CA GLU A 198 14.67 16.43 -22.61
C GLU A 198 14.41 15.36 -21.51
N SER A 199 13.30 15.47 -20.82
CA SER A 199 12.91 14.52 -19.80
C SER A 199 11.40 14.53 -19.54
N VAL A 200 10.93 13.54 -18.81
CA VAL A 200 9.53 13.50 -18.32
C VAL A 200 9.25 14.55 -17.24
N TYR A 201 10.27 15.27 -16.77
CA TYR A 201 10.19 16.27 -15.71
C TYR A 201 10.12 17.71 -16.22
N GLU A 202 9.98 17.96 -17.51
CA GLU A 202 9.96 19.30 -18.11
C GLU A 202 8.96 20.25 -17.46
N MET A 203 7.79 19.72 -17.04
CA MET A 203 6.78 20.50 -16.33
C MET A 203 7.24 21.03 -14.96
N TYR A 204 8.33 20.50 -14.42
CA TYR A 204 8.93 20.90 -13.14
C TYR A 204 10.22 21.72 -13.33
N TYR A 205 10.62 22.07 -14.53
CA TYR A 205 11.84 22.85 -14.79
C TYR A 205 11.75 24.29 -14.29
N ASN A 206 10.56 24.83 -14.21
CA ASN A 206 10.26 26.12 -13.59
C ASN A 206 8.94 25.99 -12.83
N PHE A 207 9.01 25.42 -11.63
CA PHE A 207 7.83 25.07 -10.86
C PHE A 207 7.85 25.71 -9.50
N SER A 208 6.71 26.24 -9.06
CA SER A 208 6.51 26.79 -7.72
C SER A 208 5.08 26.54 -7.25
N GLU A 209 4.93 25.99 -6.07
CA GLU A 209 3.63 25.75 -5.45
C GLU A 209 3.72 25.87 -3.93
N PRO A 210 2.67 26.39 -3.25
CA PRO A 210 2.64 26.44 -1.79
C PRO A 210 2.81 25.05 -1.17
N VAL A 211 3.71 24.92 -0.20
CA VAL A 211 3.96 23.66 0.52
C VAL A 211 2.67 23.05 1.05
N ALA A 212 1.79 23.87 1.62
CA ALA A 212 0.52 23.42 2.20
C ALA A 212 -0.50 22.86 1.20
N LYS A 213 -0.31 23.12 -0.09
CA LYS A 213 -1.23 22.70 -1.17
C LYS A 213 -0.65 21.66 -2.10
N LEU A 214 0.57 21.24 -1.87
CA LEU A 214 1.30 20.34 -2.77
C LEU A 214 0.69 18.95 -2.77
N ALA A 215 0.29 18.47 -3.96
CA ALA A 215 -0.28 17.13 -4.12
C ALA A 215 0.79 16.04 -4.02
N GLY A 216 0.43 14.88 -3.44
CA GLY A 216 1.37 13.78 -3.20
C GLY A 216 2.07 13.26 -4.45
N HIS A 217 1.36 13.11 -5.57
CA HIS A 217 1.97 12.66 -6.82
C HIS A 217 3.04 13.61 -7.36
N ARG A 218 2.90 14.93 -7.10
CA ARG A 218 3.93 15.92 -7.45
C ARG A 218 5.15 15.81 -6.56
N VAL A 219 4.96 15.55 -5.27
CA VAL A 219 6.07 15.29 -4.33
C VAL A 219 6.90 14.10 -4.82
N LEU A 220 6.27 13.00 -5.18
CA LEU A 220 6.95 11.79 -5.65
C LEU A 220 7.66 12.02 -6.99
N ALA A 221 7.04 12.75 -7.92
CA ALA A 221 7.65 13.12 -9.19
C ALA A 221 8.87 14.02 -9.01
N LEU A 222 8.77 15.04 -8.16
CA LEU A 222 9.87 15.95 -7.82
C LEU A 222 11.05 15.21 -7.16
N ASN A 223 10.77 14.31 -6.23
CA ASN A 223 11.79 13.50 -5.58
C ASN A 223 12.52 12.60 -6.57
N ARG A 224 11.81 11.97 -7.51
CA ARG A 224 12.41 11.15 -8.56
C ARG A 224 13.26 12.00 -9.51
N GLY A 225 12.75 13.14 -9.96
CA GLY A 225 13.50 14.07 -10.84
C GLY A 225 14.79 14.59 -10.18
N GLU A 226 14.76 14.85 -8.88
CA GLU A 226 15.95 15.22 -8.09
C GLU A 226 16.96 14.06 -7.97
N LYS A 227 16.47 12.84 -7.67
CA LYS A 227 17.29 11.62 -7.61
C LYS A 227 17.95 11.29 -8.94
N GLU A 228 17.24 11.46 -10.04
CA GLU A 228 17.73 11.26 -11.40
C GLU A 228 18.57 12.44 -11.93
N LYS A 229 18.76 13.47 -11.08
CA LYS A 229 19.60 14.66 -11.37
C LYS A 229 19.09 15.58 -12.47
N PHE A 230 17.82 15.52 -12.82
CA PHE A 230 17.17 16.49 -13.72
C PHE A 230 16.75 17.77 -12.99
N LEU A 231 16.36 17.66 -11.73
CA LEU A 231 15.82 18.76 -10.94
C LEU A 231 16.70 19.14 -9.76
N THR A 232 16.59 20.40 -9.36
CA THR A 232 16.96 20.90 -8.05
C THR A 232 15.68 21.34 -7.35
N VAL A 233 15.42 20.82 -6.14
CA VAL A 233 14.19 21.07 -5.40
C VAL A 233 14.53 21.71 -4.05
N LYS A 234 13.84 22.80 -3.73
CA LYS A 234 14.04 23.58 -2.51
C LYS A 234 12.71 24.03 -1.91
N ILE A 235 12.72 24.31 -0.61
CA ILE A 235 11.62 25.03 0.06
C ILE A 235 12.11 26.46 0.30
N GLU A 236 11.40 27.41 -0.24
CA GLU A 236 11.60 28.84 -0.01
C GLU A 236 10.72 29.25 1.16
N ALA A 237 11.36 29.49 2.31
CA ALA A 237 10.70 29.88 3.54
C ALA A 237 10.51 31.42 3.63
N PRO A 238 9.58 31.91 4.43
CA PRO A 238 9.44 33.34 4.70
C PRO A 238 10.57 33.82 5.64
N GLU A 239 11.77 33.93 5.11
CA GLU A 239 13.02 34.16 5.85
C GLU A 239 13.00 35.42 6.69
N GLU A 240 12.51 36.55 6.14
CA GLU A 240 12.43 37.81 6.88
C GLU A 240 11.51 37.72 8.09
N ASP A 241 10.36 37.08 7.95
CA ASP A 241 9.42 36.88 9.07
C ASP A 241 10.04 36.01 10.16
N ILE A 242 10.78 35.01 9.78
CA ILE A 242 11.44 34.04 10.68
C ILE A 242 12.57 34.74 11.45
N ILE A 243 13.44 35.47 10.76
CA ILE A 243 14.54 36.19 11.40
C ILE A 243 13.99 37.26 12.38
N ARG A 244 12.97 38.01 11.97
CA ARG A 244 12.29 38.98 12.82
C ARG A 244 11.69 38.33 14.07
N TYR A 245 11.09 37.12 13.91
CA TYR A 245 10.59 36.37 15.06
C TYR A 245 11.70 35.97 16.01
N LEU A 246 12.82 35.44 15.51
CA LEU A 246 13.96 35.04 16.34
C LEU A 246 14.58 36.25 17.04
N GLU A 247 14.78 37.37 16.34
CA GLU A 247 15.29 38.62 16.95
C GLU A 247 14.39 39.05 18.11
N LYS A 248 13.07 39.06 17.92
CA LYS A 248 12.09 39.40 18.95
C LYS A 248 12.14 38.47 20.17
N LYS A 249 12.44 37.18 19.97
CA LYS A 249 12.55 36.21 21.07
C LYS A 249 13.88 36.26 21.79
N VAL A 250 14.97 36.50 21.06
CA VAL A 250 16.33 36.49 21.60
C VAL A 250 16.71 37.83 22.23
N ILE A 251 16.35 38.96 21.59
CA ILE A 251 16.68 40.32 22.09
C ILE A 251 15.57 40.78 23.01
N ARG A 252 15.84 40.75 24.30
CA ARG A 252 14.90 41.14 25.36
C ARG A 252 15.12 42.58 25.83
N ARG A 253 16.34 43.11 25.65
CA ARG A 253 16.74 44.46 26.02
C ARG A 253 17.59 45.03 24.91
N ASP A 254 17.32 46.26 24.55
CA ASP A 254 18.23 47.00 23.67
C ASP A 254 19.52 47.34 24.38
N ASN A 255 20.64 46.96 23.82
CA ASN A 255 21.98 47.23 24.35
C ASN A 255 22.91 47.51 23.18
N PRO A 256 23.62 48.64 23.19
CA PRO A 256 24.44 49.08 22.04
C PRO A 256 25.56 48.11 21.70
N TYR A 257 25.98 47.24 22.61
CA TYR A 257 27.08 46.32 22.42
C TYR A 257 26.61 44.91 22.08
N THR A 258 25.50 44.44 22.66
CA THR A 258 25.03 43.05 22.48
C THR A 258 23.95 42.90 21.42
N THR A 259 23.10 43.89 21.19
CA THR A 259 22.00 43.83 20.23
C THR A 259 22.48 43.54 18.79
N PRO A 260 23.52 44.25 18.26
CA PRO A 260 24.01 43.97 16.92
C PRO A 260 24.53 42.51 16.76
N VAL A 261 25.25 42.02 17.76
CA VAL A 261 25.79 40.67 17.79
C VAL A 261 24.68 39.62 17.86
N LEU A 262 23.66 39.85 18.69
CA LEU A 262 22.53 38.94 18.80
C LEU A 262 21.68 38.86 17.52
N LYS A 263 21.59 39.96 16.76
CA LYS A 263 20.97 39.94 15.41
C LYS A 263 21.73 39.05 14.45
N GLU A 264 23.07 39.19 14.41
CA GLU A 264 23.92 38.34 13.61
C GLU A 264 23.81 36.87 14.03
N VAL A 265 23.77 36.58 15.33
CA VAL A 265 23.62 35.24 15.89
C VAL A 265 22.26 34.62 15.50
N ALA A 266 21.17 35.37 15.60
CA ALA A 266 19.84 34.91 15.20
C ALA A 266 19.80 34.59 13.72
N GLU A 267 20.35 35.41 12.86
CA GLU A 267 20.44 35.17 11.43
C GLU A 267 21.30 33.93 11.09
N ASP A 268 22.49 33.81 11.70
CA ASP A 268 23.38 32.66 11.52
C ASP A 268 22.76 31.37 12.01
N SER A 269 22.14 31.41 13.20
CA SER A 269 21.43 30.24 13.75
C SER A 269 20.36 29.75 12.80
N TYR A 270 19.55 30.64 12.25
CA TYR A 270 18.53 30.28 11.28
C TYR A 270 19.14 29.71 9.99
N LYS A 271 19.98 30.50 9.29
CA LYS A 271 20.51 30.15 7.97
C LYS A 271 21.38 28.89 7.99
N ARG A 272 22.21 28.74 8.99
CA ARG A 272 23.19 27.66 9.07
C ARG A 272 22.67 26.40 9.77
N LEU A 273 21.89 26.54 10.82
CA LEU A 273 21.50 25.42 11.69
C LEU A 273 20.01 25.03 11.57
N ILE A 274 19.12 26.02 11.61
CA ILE A 274 17.67 25.74 11.64
C ILE A 274 17.11 25.47 10.25
N ALA A 275 17.34 26.38 9.29
CA ALA A 275 16.74 26.30 7.96
C ALA A 275 17.03 24.98 7.23
N PRO A 276 18.29 24.48 7.15
CA PRO A 276 18.56 23.22 6.48
C PRO A 276 17.93 22.01 7.16
N ALA A 277 17.78 22.04 8.48
CA ALA A 277 17.16 20.97 9.26
C ALA A 277 15.64 20.97 9.05
N ILE A 278 14.99 22.13 9.18
CA ILE A 278 13.54 22.28 8.98
C ILE A 278 13.16 21.95 7.54
N GLU A 279 13.93 22.37 6.56
CA GLU A 279 13.69 22.00 5.15
C GLU A 279 13.69 20.49 4.94
N ARG A 280 14.70 19.79 5.48
CA ARG A 280 14.75 18.33 5.43
C ARG A 280 13.55 17.68 6.13
N GLU A 281 13.20 18.16 7.31
CA GLU A 281 12.06 17.63 8.06
C GLU A 281 10.76 17.80 7.28
N ILE A 282 10.51 18.96 6.69
CA ILE A 282 9.33 19.23 5.87
C ILE A 282 9.34 18.38 4.60
N ARG A 283 10.50 18.27 3.92
CA ARG A 283 10.64 17.41 2.74
C ARG A 283 10.36 15.93 3.07
N ASN A 284 10.85 15.45 4.22
CA ASN A 284 10.59 14.10 4.69
C ASN A 284 9.10 13.89 5.04
N ASP A 285 8.48 14.84 5.71
CA ASP A 285 7.05 14.79 6.05
C ASP A 285 6.17 14.78 4.80
N LEU A 286 6.47 15.63 3.81
CA LEU A 286 5.78 15.64 2.52
C LEU A 286 5.94 14.30 1.79
N THR A 287 7.14 13.74 1.80
CA THR A 287 7.43 12.45 1.18
C THR A 287 6.65 11.32 1.87
N GLU A 288 6.69 11.27 3.19
CA GLU A 288 5.99 10.26 3.97
C GLU A 288 4.47 10.31 3.72
N LYS A 289 3.87 11.49 3.77
CA LYS A 289 2.44 11.68 3.46
C LYS A 289 2.10 11.30 2.02
N ALA A 290 2.95 11.64 1.08
CA ALA A 290 2.77 11.27 -0.34
C ALA A 290 2.87 9.75 -0.54
N GLU A 291 3.82 9.11 0.10
CA GLU A 291 3.96 7.64 0.10
C GLU A 291 2.76 6.96 0.74
N ASP A 292 2.27 7.43 1.88
CA ASP A 292 1.09 6.88 2.56
C ASP A 292 -0.14 6.94 1.68
N GLY A 293 -0.38 8.07 1.04
CA GLY A 293 -1.48 8.24 0.09
C GLY A 293 -1.36 7.31 -1.11
N ALA A 294 -0.17 7.20 -1.68
CA ALA A 294 0.10 6.33 -2.83
C ALA A 294 -0.03 4.84 -2.46
N ILE A 295 0.49 4.43 -1.31
CA ILE A 295 0.37 3.04 -0.82
C ILE A 295 -1.10 2.65 -0.61
N LEU A 296 -1.92 3.57 -0.09
CA LEU A 296 -3.37 3.34 0.04
C LEU A 296 -4.02 3.08 -1.31
N VAL A 297 -3.70 3.89 -2.31
CA VAL A 297 -4.20 3.70 -3.70
C VAL A 297 -3.70 2.39 -4.28
N PHE A 298 -2.43 2.05 -4.10
CA PHE A 298 -1.87 0.77 -4.58
C PHE A 298 -2.54 -0.42 -3.92
N GLY A 299 -2.82 -0.32 -2.61
CA GLY A 299 -3.58 -1.33 -1.89
C GLY A 299 -4.98 -1.55 -2.47
N LYS A 300 -5.69 -0.47 -2.78
CA LYS A 300 -7.02 -0.57 -3.42
C LYS A 300 -6.94 -1.14 -4.83
N ASN A 301 -5.95 -0.74 -5.62
CA ASN A 301 -5.74 -1.32 -6.95
C ASN A 301 -5.41 -2.83 -6.88
N LEU A 302 -4.58 -3.23 -5.94
CA LEU A 302 -4.26 -4.64 -5.70
C LEU A 302 -5.50 -5.43 -5.27
N GLU A 303 -6.28 -4.90 -4.33
CA GLU A 303 -7.54 -5.52 -3.89
C GLU A 303 -8.46 -5.80 -5.08
N GLN A 304 -8.65 -4.84 -5.97
CA GLN A 304 -9.50 -4.99 -7.15
C GLN A 304 -8.97 -6.07 -8.10
N LEU A 305 -7.65 -6.15 -8.30
CA LEU A 305 -7.06 -7.21 -9.12
C LEU A 305 -7.25 -8.59 -8.50
N LEU A 306 -7.04 -8.73 -7.20
CA LEU A 306 -7.19 -10.00 -6.48
C LEU A 306 -8.64 -10.46 -6.39
N MET A 307 -9.57 -9.51 -6.31
CA MET A 307 -11.00 -9.76 -6.18
C MET A 307 -11.74 -9.87 -7.53
N GLN A 308 -11.02 -9.93 -8.64
CA GLN A 308 -11.64 -10.22 -9.94
C GLN A 308 -12.31 -11.59 -9.93
N PRO A 309 -13.50 -11.73 -10.53
CA PRO A 309 -14.20 -13.01 -10.62
C PRO A 309 -13.36 -14.07 -11.34
N PRO A 310 -13.25 -15.28 -10.80
CA PRO A 310 -12.63 -16.38 -11.51
C PRO A 310 -13.46 -16.79 -12.72
N ILE A 311 -12.79 -17.24 -13.81
CA ILE A 311 -13.45 -17.81 -14.97
C ILE A 311 -13.39 -19.34 -14.85
N VAL A 312 -14.49 -19.91 -14.40
CA VAL A 312 -14.58 -21.34 -14.05
C VAL A 312 -15.03 -22.18 -15.25
N GLY A 313 -14.59 -23.43 -15.30
CA GLY A 313 -15.12 -24.45 -16.23
C GLY A 313 -14.61 -24.38 -17.66
N GLN A 314 -13.61 -23.54 -17.93
CA GLN A 314 -13.04 -23.39 -19.27
C GLN A 314 -11.63 -23.98 -19.40
N VAL A 315 -11.33 -24.49 -20.60
CA VAL A 315 -9.97 -24.84 -21.00
C VAL A 315 -9.31 -23.60 -21.56
N VAL A 316 -8.20 -23.19 -20.97
CA VAL A 316 -7.50 -21.95 -21.28
C VAL A 316 -6.16 -22.24 -21.94
N LEU A 317 -5.90 -21.57 -23.06
CA LEU A 317 -4.59 -21.50 -23.70
C LEU A 317 -3.85 -20.26 -23.19
N GLY A 318 -2.86 -20.46 -22.34
CA GLY A 318 -1.95 -19.40 -21.91
C GLY A 318 -0.93 -19.09 -22.99
N TRP A 319 -0.69 -17.80 -23.22
CA TRP A 319 0.19 -17.31 -24.28
C TRP A 319 1.15 -16.28 -23.71
N ASP A 320 2.40 -16.66 -23.61
CA ASP A 320 3.51 -15.77 -23.25
C ASP A 320 4.16 -15.23 -24.53
N PRO A 321 3.86 -13.97 -24.90
CA PRO A 321 4.31 -13.42 -26.18
C PRO A 321 5.80 -13.12 -26.16
N ALA A 322 6.47 -13.44 -27.26
CA ALA A 322 7.89 -13.07 -27.46
C ALA A 322 8.20 -12.97 -28.95
N PHE A 323 9.26 -12.25 -29.27
CA PHE A 323 9.75 -12.12 -30.63
C PHE A 323 10.67 -13.31 -31.01
N ARG A 324 11.98 -13.13 -30.85
CA ARG A 324 13.00 -14.08 -31.32
C ARG A 324 12.92 -15.48 -30.71
N THR A 325 12.60 -15.56 -29.42
CA THR A 325 12.61 -16.83 -28.67
C THR A 325 11.34 -17.66 -28.90
N GLY A 326 10.38 -17.16 -29.66
CA GLY A 326 9.08 -17.77 -29.89
C GLY A 326 8.10 -17.57 -28.73
N CYS A 327 6.81 -17.58 -29.06
CA CYS A 327 5.73 -17.51 -28.07
C CYS A 327 5.56 -18.87 -27.39
N LYS A 328 5.55 -18.90 -26.06
CA LYS A 328 5.36 -20.09 -25.26
C LYS A 328 3.88 -20.26 -24.97
N LEU A 329 3.37 -21.45 -25.19
CA LEU A 329 1.97 -21.78 -25.01
C LEU A 329 1.81 -22.88 -23.97
N ALA A 330 0.79 -22.75 -23.14
CA ALA A 330 0.39 -23.81 -22.21
C ALA A 330 -1.13 -23.97 -22.22
N VAL A 331 -1.61 -25.17 -22.38
CA VAL A 331 -3.04 -25.50 -22.27
C VAL A 331 -3.30 -26.00 -20.86
N VAL A 332 -4.22 -25.36 -20.16
CA VAL A 332 -4.67 -25.78 -18.83
C VAL A 332 -6.13 -26.20 -18.88
N ASP A 333 -6.44 -27.28 -18.20
CA ASP A 333 -7.82 -27.76 -18.06
C ASP A 333 -8.62 -26.90 -17.05
N PRO A 334 -9.93 -27.11 -16.89
CA PRO A 334 -10.73 -26.33 -15.94
C PRO A 334 -10.26 -26.37 -14.48
N THR A 335 -9.43 -27.36 -14.11
CA THR A 335 -8.86 -27.48 -12.76
C THR A 335 -7.51 -26.77 -12.60
N GLY A 336 -7.00 -26.17 -13.67
CA GLY A 336 -5.67 -25.54 -13.69
C GLY A 336 -4.51 -26.51 -13.96
N LYS A 337 -4.80 -27.78 -14.27
CA LYS A 337 -3.77 -28.77 -14.64
C LYS A 337 -3.27 -28.51 -16.06
N VAL A 338 -1.95 -28.48 -16.22
CA VAL A 338 -1.33 -28.38 -17.55
C VAL A 338 -1.49 -29.68 -18.31
N ILE A 339 -2.10 -29.62 -19.49
CA ILE A 339 -2.36 -30.76 -20.37
C ILE A 339 -1.56 -30.72 -21.66
N GLY A 340 -0.89 -29.64 -21.96
CA GLY A 340 0.01 -29.51 -23.10
C GLY A 340 0.80 -28.21 -23.08
N THR A 341 2.01 -28.25 -23.62
CA THR A 341 2.85 -27.09 -23.85
C THR A 341 3.50 -27.15 -25.23
N THR A 342 3.72 -25.99 -25.85
CA THR A 342 4.43 -25.89 -27.13
C THR A 342 5.03 -24.49 -27.30
N VAL A 343 5.83 -24.32 -28.33
CA VAL A 343 6.39 -23.04 -28.76
C VAL A 343 6.04 -22.81 -30.23
N ILE A 344 5.62 -21.60 -30.54
CA ILE A 344 5.32 -21.17 -31.91
C ILE A 344 6.06 -19.89 -32.25
N TYR A 345 6.23 -19.61 -33.54
CA TYR A 345 6.99 -18.46 -34.03
C TYR A 345 6.15 -17.59 -34.99
N PRO A 346 5.04 -17.00 -34.49
CA PRO A 346 4.16 -16.18 -35.33
C PRO A 346 4.60 -14.74 -35.45
N THR A 347 5.60 -14.29 -34.65
CA THR A 347 6.05 -12.92 -34.52
C THR A 347 7.47 -12.73 -35.07
N ALA A 348 7.77 -11.53 -35.58
CA ALA A 348 9.10 -11.23 -36.15
C ALA A 348 10.25 -11.46 -35.14
N PRO A 349 11.45 -11.93 -35.56
CA PRO A 349 11.78 -12.37 -36.91
C PRO A 349 11.17 -13.74 -37.24
N THR A 350 10.36 -13.81 -38.27
CA THR A 350 9.66 -15.02 -38.70
C THR A 350 9.57 -15.14 -40.22
N THR A 351 9.03 -16.22 -40.69
CA THR A 351 8.79 -16.47 -42.14
C THR A 351 7.32 -16.85 -42.35
N PRO A 352 6.76 -16.66 -43.57
CA PRO A 352 5.41 -17.11 -43.88
C PRO A 352 5.18 -18.60 -43.57
N GLN A 353 6.19 -19.44 -43.75
CA GLN A 353 6.14 -20.86 -43.43
C GLN A 353 5.99 -21.13 -41.92
N LYS A 354 6.71 -20.36 -41.09
CA LYS A 354 6.61 -20.47 -39.64
C LYS A 354 5.26 -19.98 -39.14
N ILE A 355 4.73 -18.90 -39.72
CA ILE A 355 3.39 -18.37 -39.39
C ILE A 355 2.32 -19.44 -39.74
N GLN A 356 2.41 -20.03 -40.94
CA GLN A 356 1.48 -21.04 -41.34
C GLN A 356 1.57 -22.31 -40.49
N ALA A 357 2.80 -22.72 -40.13
CA ALA A 357 3.02 -23.82 -39.20
C ALA A 357 2.39 -23.61 -37.84
N ALA A 358 2.51 -22.34 -37.31
CA ALA A 358 1.87 -21.96 -36.08
C ALA A 358 0.33 -22.03 -36.17
N LYS A 359 -0.26 -21.54 -37.27
CA LYS A 359 -1.72 -21.67 -37.52
C LYS A 359 -2.16 -23.11 -37.58
N ASP A 360 -1.46 -23.95 -38.31
CA ASP A 360 -1.78 -25.37 -38.49
C ASP A 360 -1.70 -26.12 -37.16
N LEU A 361 -0.71 -25.81 -36.32
CA LEU A 361 -0.57 -26.41 -35.01
C LEU A 361 -1.73 -26.03 -34.10
N LEU A 362 -2.09 -24.75 -34.06
CA LEU A 362 -3.20 -24.25 -33.23
C LEU A 362 -4.56 -24.77 -33.70
N LYS A 363 -4.76 -24.93 -35.02
CA LYS A 363 -5.95 -25.57 -35.59
C LYS A 363 -6.11 -27.04 -35.16
N LYS A 364 -5.02 -27.71 -34.77
CA LYS A 364 -5.03 -29.06 -34.16
C LYS A 364 -5.22 -29.03 -32.66
N ILE A 365 -4.54 -28.09 -31.96
CA ILE A 365 -4.57 -28.01 -30.50
C ILE A 365 -5.94 -27.56 -29.98
N ILE A 366 -6.54 -26.53 -30.57
CA ILE A 366 -7.81 -25.98 -30.13
C ILE A 366 -8.93 -27.05 -30.07
N PRO A 367 -9.22 -27.82 -31.12
CA PRO A 367 -10.22 -28.85 -31.03
C PRO A 367 -9.79 -30.05 -30.20
N LYS A 368 -8.50 -30.43 -30.22
CA LYS A 368 -7.98 -31.57 -29.44
C LYS A 368 -8.23 -31.42 -27.95
N TYR A 369 -8.04 -30.23 -27.40
CA TYR A 369 -8.18 -29.94 -25.97
C TYR A 369 -9.47 -29.18 -25.62
N ASN A 370 -10.33 -28.91 -26.60
CA ASN A 370 -11.54 -28.07 -26.42
C ASN A 370 -11.23 -26.69 -25.85
N VAL A 371 -10.20 -26.05 -26.36
CA VAL A 371 -9.83 -24.67 -25.92
C VAL A 371 -10.95 -23.72 -26.28
N THR A 372 -11.43 -22.96 -25.29
CA THR A 372 -12.50 -21.98 -25.46
C THR A 372 -12.05 -20.55 -25.21
N LEU A 373 -10.90 -20.39 -24.56
CA LEU A 373 -10.38 -19.10 -24.14
C LEU A 373 -8.86 -19.04 -24.28
N ILE A 374 -8.37 -17.93 -24.81
CA ILE A 374 -6.95 -17.63 -24.90
C ILE A 374 -6.61 -16.51 -23.90
N SER A 375 -5.66 -16.75 -23.03
CA SER A 375 -5.09 -15.77 -22.11
C SER A 375 -3.77 -15.28 -22.67
N LEU A 376 -3.77 -14.08 -23.25
CA LEU A 376 -2.59 -13.46 -23.86
C LEU A 376 -1.92 -12.50 -22.89
N GLY A 377 -0.66 -12.72 -22.56
CA GLY A 377 0.15 -11.78 -21.79
C GLY A 377 0.32 -10.44 -22.51
N ASN A 378 0.40 -9.35 -21.74
CA ASN A 378 0.51 -7.99 -22.29
C ASN A 378 1.95 -7.50 -22.45
N GLY A 379 2.93 -8.38 -22.42
CA GLY A 379 4.35 -8.04 -22.55
C GLY A 379 4.83 -7.79 -23.96
N THR A 380 6.11 -7.99 -24.17
CA THR A 380 6.77 -7.83 -25.48
C THR A 380 6.12 -8.72 -26.53
N ALA A 381 5.86 -8.19 -27.72
CA ALA A 381 5.17 -8.87 -28.84
C ALA A 381 3.68 -9.22 -28.60
N SER A 382 3.05 -8.64 -27.58
CA SER A 382 1.62 -8.84 -27.31
C SER A 382 0.73 -8.39 -28.47
N ARG A 383 1.03 -7.23 -29.06
CA ARG A 383 0.27 -6.67 -30.19
C ARG A 383 0.33 -7.57 -31.42
N GLU A 384 1.51 -8.01 -31.77
CA GLU A 384 1.74 -8.88 -32.93
C GLU A 384 1.08 -10.26 -32.72
N SER A 385 1.16 -10.76 -31.50
CA SER A 385 0.47 -12.00 -31.09
C SER A 385 -1.04 -11.86 -31.17
N GLU A 386 -1.58 -10.73 -30.71
CA GLU A 386 -3.02 -10.44 -30.79
C GLU A 386 -3.51 -10.41 -32.23
N GLN A 387 -2.81 -9.73 -33.12
CA GLN A 387 -3.13 -9.70 -34.55
C GLN A 387 -3.17 -11.11 -35.15
N PHE A 388 -2.16 -11.94 -34.83
CA PHE A 388 -2.11 -13.34 -35.26
C PHE A 388 -3.30 -14.13 -34.70
N ILE A 389 -3.64 -13.97 -33.44
CA ILE A 389 -4.78 -14.66 -32.81
C ILE A 389 -6.09 -14.28 -33.52
N VAL A 390 -6.33 -13.01 -33.77
CA VAL A 390 -7.54 -12.53 -34.44
C VAL A 390 -7.68 -13.11 -35.85
N GLU A 391 -6.58 -13.15 -36.62
CA GLU A 391 -6.58 -13.80 -37.93
C GLU A 391 -6.91 -15.29 -37.83
N LEU A 392 -6.28 -16.00 -36.87
CA LEU A 392 -6.54 -17.41 -36.63
C LEU A 392 -8.01 -17.65 -36.25
N LEU A 393 -8.59 -16.85 -35.39
CA LEU A 393 -9.98 -17.01 -34.95
C LEU A 393 -10.99 -16.87 -36.08
N LYS A 394 -10.66 -16.11 -37.13
CA LYS A 394 -11.48 -15.99 -38.35
C LYS A 394 -11.40 -17.27 -39.23
N GLU A 395 -10.35 -18.06 -39.11
CA GLU A 395 -10.10 -19.26 -39.93
C GLU A 395 -10.59 -20.56 -39.29
N ILE A 396 -11.02 -20.53 -38.03
CA ILE A 396 -11.45 -21.71 -37.29
C ILE A 396 -12.98 -21.73 -37.05
N PRO A 397 -13.63 -22.89 -37.02
CA PRO A 397 -15.06 -23.03 -36.75
C PRO A 397 -15.39 -22.94 -35.27
N GLN A 398 -14.44 -23.20 -34.39
CA GLN A 398 -14.66 -23.19 -32.93
C GLN A 398 -14.88 -21.78 -32.43
N LYS A 399 -15.80 -21.62 -31.47
CA LYS A 399 -16.01 -20.36 -30.75
C LYS A 399 -14.95 -20.20 -29.67
N VAL A 400 -13.90 -19.45 -29.99
CA VAL A 400 -12.81 -19.10 -29.07
C VAL A 400 -12.75 -17.62 -28.91
N GLN A 401 -12.60 -17.16 -27.68
CA GLN A 401 -12.41 -15.76 -27.33
C GLN A 401 -11.01 -15.58 -26.74
N TYR A 402 -10.53 -14.36 -26.67
CA TYR A 402 -9.26 -14.06 -26.00
C TYR A 402 -9.40 -12.88 -25.03
N VAL A 403 -8.51 -12.84 -24.05
CA VAL A 403 -8.36 -11.72 -23.09
C VAL A 403 -6.88 -11.40 -23.01
N ILE A 404 -6.57 -10.11 -23.02
CA ILE A 404 -5.21 -9.64 -22.70
C ILE A 404 -5.09 -9.57 -21.19
N VAL A 405 -4.12 -10.32 -20.65
CA VAL A 405 -3.88 -10.45 -19.20
C VAL A 405 -2.61 -9.71 -18.83
N ASN A 406 -2.64 -8.99 -17.74
CA ASN A 406 -1.43 -8.39 -17.18
C ASN A 406 -0.48 -9.50 -16.72
N GLU A 407 0.68 -9.61 -17.37
CA GLU A 407 1.71 -10.61 -17.05
C GLU A 407 2.71 -10.14 -15.99
N ALA A 408 2.50 -8.97 -15.38
CA ALA A 408 3.39 -8.48 -14.34
C ALA A 408 3.64 -9.53 -13.27
N GLY A 409 4.90 -9.71 -12.91
CA GLY A 409 5.34 -10.72 -11.97
C GLY A 409 5.36 -12.17 -12.50
N ALA A 410 4.86 -12.47 -13.71
CA ALA A 410 4.94 -13.84 -14.26
C ALA A 410 6.39 -14.29 -14.46
N SER A 411 7.27 -13.41 -14.88
CA SER A 411 8.71 -13.68 -14.98
C SER A 411 9.35 -13.92 -13.62
N VAL A 412 8.93 -13.18 -12.61
CA VAL A 412 9.39 -13.36 -11.21
C VAL A 412 8.96 -14.72 -10.69
N TYR A 413 7.69 -15.08 -10.89
CA TYR A 413 7.18 -16.40 -10.53
C TYR A 413 7.94 -17.51 -11.25
N SER A 414 8.07 -17.44 -12.58
CA SER A 414 8.66 -18.50 -13.41
C SER A 414 10.12 -18.82 -13.03
N ALA A 415 10.86 -17.82 -12.55
CA ALA A 415 12.23 -17.96 -12.05
C ALA A 415 12.31 -18.34 -10.57
N SER A 416 11.20 -18.40 -9.86
CA SER A 416 11.16 -18.64 -8.42
C SER A 416 11.44 -20.11 -8.06
N LYS A 417 11.87 -20.33 -6.82
CA LYS A 417 11.98 -21.67 -6.25
C LYS A 417 10.63 -22.40 -6.26
N LEU A 418 9.56 -21.68 -5.92
CA LEU A 418 8.19 -22.23 -5.93
C LEU A 418 7.82 -22.79 -7.30
N ALA A 419 8.04 -22.04 -8.38
CA ALA A 419 7.76 -22.50 -9.75
C ALA A 419 8.62 -23.69 -10.15
N THR A 420 9.86 -23.74 -9.68
CA THR A 420 10.74 -24.89 -9.91
C THR A 420 10.27 -26.15 -9.18
N GLU A 421 9.76 -26.00 -7.97
CA GLU A 421 9.18 -27.10 -7.20
C GLU A 421 7.85 -27.58 -7.82
N GLU A 422 7.03 -26.66 -8.30
CA GLU A 422 5.73 -26.94 -8.92
C GLU A 422 5.89 -27.61 -10.31
N PHE A 423 6.85 -27.14 -11.10
CA PHE A 423 7.12 -27.60 -12.46
C PHE A 423 8.62 -27.84 -12.70
N PRO A 424 9.21 -28.88 -12.10
CA PRO A 424 10.64 -29.11 -12.20
C PRO A 424 11.14 -29.42 -13.60
N LYS A 425 10.27 -29.94 -14.47
CA LYS A 425 10.60 -30.31 -15.86
C LYS A 425 10.32 -29.21 -16.89
N PHE A 426 9.68 -28.10 -16.46
CA PHE A 426 9.38 -26.97 -17.34
C PHE A 426 10.51 -25.95 -17.32
N ASP A 427 10.75 -25.31 -18.45
CA ASP A 427 11.55 -24.10 -18.50
C ASP A 427 10.76 -22.87 -18.00
N VAL A 428 11.43 -21.74 -17.90
CA VAL A 428 10.83 -20.49 -17.41
C VAL A 428 9.68 -20.01 -18.33
N GLY A 429 9.78 -20.23 -19.64
CA GLY A 429 8.74 -19.83 -20.58
C GLY A 429 7.47 -20.67 -20.45
N GLN A 430 7.62 -21.98 -20.26
CA GLN A 430 6.48 -22.89 -20.02
C GLN A 430 5.78 -22.56 -18.69
N ARG A 431 6.55 -22.25 -17.64
CA ARG A 431 6.01 -21.82 -16.35
C ARG A 431 5.27 -20.49 -16.46
N SER A 432 5.82 -19.54 -17.21
CA SER A 432 5.20 -18.23 -17.44
C SER A 432 3.87 -18.37 -18.21
N ALA A 433 3.84 -19.11 -19.28
CA ALA A 433 2.61 -19.37 -20.04
C ALA A 433 1.53 -20.07 -19.19
N THR A 434 1.93 -21.01 -18.34
CA THR A 434 1.03 -21.67 -17.39
C THR A 434 0.45 -20.67 -16.38
N SER A 435 1.28 -19.81 -15.83
CA SER A 435 0.84 -18.77 -14.90
C SER A 435 -0.14 -17.79 -15.54
N ILE A 436 0.12 -17.37 -16.78
CA ILE A 436 -0.76 -16.48 -17.54
C ILE A 436 -2.14 -17.14 -17.78
N ALA A 437 -2.18 -18.42 -18.07
CA ALA A 437 -3.45 -19.15 -18.20
C ALA A 437 -4.21 -19.23 -16.86
N ARG A 438 -3.53 -19.60 -15.79
CA ARG A 438 -4.13 -19.78 -14.46
C ARG A 438 -4.62 -18.48 -13.86
N ARG A 439 -3.98 -17.33 -14.14
CA ARG A 439 -4.43 -16.00 -13.72
C ARG A 439 -5.83 -15.68 -14.21
N LEU A 440 -6.18 -16.16 -15.38
CA LEU A 440 -7.51 -15.94 -15.93
C LEU A 440 -8.55 -16.84 -15.26
N GLN A 441 -8.15 -18.06 -14.89
CA GLN A 441 -9.03 -19.03 -14.22
C GLN A 441 -9.34 -18.59 -12.78
N ASP A 442 -8.32 -18.27 -12.00
CA ASP A 442 -8.46 -17.72 -10.63
C ASP A 442 -7.31 -16.74 -10.31
N PRO A 443 -7.55 -15.45 -10.46
CA PRO A 443 -6.53 -14.43 -10.22
C PRO A 443 -5.94 -14.50 -8.81
N LEU A 444 -6.77 -14.65 -7.78
CA LEU A 444 -6.33 -14.68 -6.39
C LEU A 444 -5.41 -15.87 -6.13
N ALA A 445 -5.83 -17.07 -6.51
CA ALA A 445 -5.08 -18.29 -6.26
C ALA A 445 -3.70 -18.28 -6.95
N GLU A 446 -3.57 -17.64 -8.10
CA GLU A 446 -2.29 -17.53 -8.82
C GLU A 446 -1.43 -16.37 -8.34
N LEU A 447 -2.01 -15.18 -8.13
CA LEU A 447 -1.26 -13.98 -7.75
C LEU A 447 -0.66 -14.04 -6.34
N VAL A 448 -1.20 -14.84 -5.43
CA VAL A 448 -0.59 -15.06 -4.10
C VAL A 448 0.78 -15.74 -4.15
N LYS A 449 1.15 -16.36 -5.28
CA LYS A 449 2.47 -16.96 -5.50
C LYS A 449 3.57 -15.93 -5.78
N ILE A 450 3.19 -14.67 -5.99
CA ILE A 450 4.07 -13.58 -6.40
C ILE A 450 4.14 -12.56 -5.26
N ASP A 451 5.32 -12.00 -5.02
CA ASP A 451 5.45 -10.84 -4.13
C ASP A 451 4.54 -9.72 -4.65
N PRO A 452 3.62 -9.19 -3.83
CA PRO A 452 2.69 -8.14 -4.25
C PRO A 452 3.35 -6.92 -4.89
N LYS A 453 4.57 -6.59 -4.47
CA LYS A 453 5.36 -5.51 -5.08
C LYS A 453 5.73 -5.76 -6.55
N SER A 454 5.71 -7.00 -6.99
CA SER A 454 6.02 -7.37 -8.38
C SER A 454 4.80 -7.35 -9.30
N ILE A 455 3.61 -7.09 -8.79
CA ILE A 455 2.36 -7.07 -9.57
C ILE A 455 2.18 -5.75 -10.36
N GLY A 456 2.93 -4.70 -10.02
CA GLY A 456 2.93 -3.47 -10.80
C GLY A 456 1.66 -2.61 -10.68
N VAL A 457 1.07 -2.55 -9.50
CA VAL A 457 -0.21 -1.88 -9.23
C VAL A 457 -0.10 -0.37 -8.97
N GLY A 458 1.10 0.21 -9.01
CA GLY A 458 1.27 1.62 -8.72
C GLY A 458 2.44 2.30 -9.39
N GLN A 459 2.27 3.60 -9.65
CA GLN A 459 3.34 4.47 -10.11
C GLN A 459 4.24 4.83 -8.92
N TYR A 460 5.54 5.01 -9.15
CA TYR A 460 6.55 5.32 -8.13
C TYR A 460 6.75 4.26 -7.01
N GLN A 461 6.17 3.07 -7.13
CA GLN A 461 6.28 2.04 -6.08
C GLN A 461 7.73 1.64 -5.75
N HIS A 462 8.65 1.74 -6.71
CA HIS A 462 10.07 1.44 -6.50
C HIS A 462 10.84 2.55 -5.78
N ASP A 463 10.27 3.76 -5.68
CA ASP A 463 10.87 4.91 -5.01
C ASP A 463 10.46 5.02 -3.53
N MET A 464 9.50 4.23 -3.10
CA MET A 464 8.92 4.28 -1.76
C MET A 464 9.71 3.47 -0.73
N ASN A 465 9.36 3.68 0.54
CA ASN A 465 9.80 2.80 1.62
C ASN A 465 9.29 1.36 1.37
N GLN A 466 10.22 0.48 0.97
CA GLN A 466 9.89 -0.89 0.56
C GLN A 466 9.35 -1.76 1.69
N LYS A 467 9.75 -1.51 2.93
CA LYS A 467 9.22 -2.23 4.09
C LYS A 467 7.76 -1.88 4.31
N LYS A 468 7.44 -0.59 4.34
CA LYS A 468 6.07 -0.08 4.52
C LYS A 468 5.15 -0.54 3.39
N LEU A 469 5.62 -0.47 2.15
CA LEU A 469 4.90 -0.97 0.98
C LEU A 469 4.63 -2.48 1.09
N SER A 470 5.63 -3.28 1.45
CA SER A 470 5.51 -4.73 1.64
C SER A 470 4.47 -5.09 2.69
N GLU A 471 4.51 -4.44 3.85
CA GLU A 471 3.57 -4.67 4.95
C GLU A 471 2.13 -4.29 4.54
N ALA A 472 1.95 -3.15 3.89
CA ALA A 472 0.63 -2.71 3.44
C ALA A 472 0.04 -3.63 2.36
N LEU A 473 0.80 -3.96 1.33
CA LEU A 473 0.33 -4.85 0.26
C LEU A 473 0.13 -6.29 0.75
N GLY A 474 0.98 -6.77 1.63
CA GLY A 474 0.80 -8.07 2.29
C GLY A 474 -0.50 -8.14 3.10
N GLY A 475 -0.84 -7.06 3.80
CA GLY A 475 -2.13 -6.93 4.49
C GLY A 475 -3.33 -6.99 3.56
N VAL A 476 -3.25 -6.36 2.40
CA VAL A 476 -4.32 -6.42 1.37
C VAL A 476 -4.53 -7.85 0.89
N VAL A 477 -3.44 -8.57 0.59
CA VAL A 477 -3.55 -9.98 0.16
C VAL A 477 -4.18 -10.83 1.25
N GLU A 478 -3.75 -10.67 2.50
CA GLU A 478 -4.31 -11.38 3.65
C GLU A 478 -5.81 -11.12 3.80
N ASP A 479 -6.24 -9.88 3.71
CA ASP A 479 -7.66 -9.52 3.80
C ASP A 479 -8.48 -10.15 2.66
N CYS A 480 -7.97 -10.11 1.43
CA CYS A 480 -8.64 -10.71 0.27
C CYS A 480 -8.77 -12.24 0.43
N VAL A 481 -7.70 -12.91 0.80
CA VAL A 481 -7.70 -14.38 0.96
C VAL A 481 -8.67 -14.82 2.05
N ASN A 482 -8.68 -14.16 3.21
CA ASN A 482 -9.59 -14.49 4.29
C ASN A 482 -11.05 -14.11 3.98
N LYS A 483 -11.26 -13.03 3.23
CA LYS A 483 -12.61 -12.62 2.78
C LYS A 483 -13.23 -13.63 1.82
N VAL A 484 -12.46 -14.15 0.89
CA VAL A 484 -12.88 -15.20 -0.05
C VAL A 484 -12.95 -16.56 0.64
N GLY A 485 -12.01 -16.85 1.53
CA GLY A 485 -11.80 -18.18 2.11
C GLY A 485 -11.15 -19.14 1.12
N VAL A 486 -10.78 -20.32 1.60
CA VAL A 486 -10.11 -21.34 0.77
C VAL A 486 -10.76 -22.70 0.94
N ASP A 487 -10.66 -23.54 -0.07
CA ASP A 487 -10.92 -24.98 0.04
C ASP A 487 -9.69 -25.67 0.63
N LEU A 488 -9.85 -26.31 1.79
CA LEU A 488 -8.75 -26.96 2.51
C LEU A 488 -8.10 -28.09 1.71
N ASN A 489 -8.85 -28.75 0.84
CA ASN A 489 -8.39 -29.90 0.08
C ASN A 489 -7.71 -29.53 -1.24
N THR A 490 -7.87 -28.33 -1.74
CA THR A 490 -7.33 -27.91 -3.04
C THR A 490 -6.36 -26.72 -2.95
N ALA A 491 -6.40 -25.95 -1.88
CA ALA A 491 -5.57 -24.76 -1.73
C ALA A 491 -4.06 -25.07 -1.74
N SER A 492 -3.30 -24.25 -2.44
CA SER A 492 -1.83 -24.32 -2.44
C SER A 492 -1.24 -23.81 -1.12
N ALA A 493 0.00 -24.17 -0.81
CA ALA A 493 0.71 -23.67 0.35
C ALA A 493 0.84 -22.14 0.37
N PRO A 494 1.16 -21.45 -0.75
CA PRO A 494 1.14 -19.98 -0.79
C PRO A 494 -0.23 -19.38 -0.42
N LEU A 495 -1.32 -19.93 -0.92
CA LEU A 495 -2.66 -19.45 -0.62
C LEU A 495 -3.00 -19.68 0.87
N LEU A 496 -2.73 -20.86 1.40
CA LEU A 496 -2.92 -21.20 2.81
C LEU A 496 -2.10 -20.31 3.75
N SER A 497 -0.91 -19.87 3.34
CA SER A 497 -0.04 -19.04 4.18
C SER A 497 -0.62 -17.66 4.50
N TYR A 498 -1.61 -17.19 3.75
CA TYR A 498 -2.34 -15.94 4.02
C TYR A 498 -3.60 -16.14 4.88
N ILE A 499 -3.98 -17.37 5.15
CA ILE A 499 -5.11 -17.65 6.06
C ILE A 499 -4.73 -17.26 7.49
N SER A 500 -5.69 -16.66 8.17
CA SER A 500 -5.58 -16.26 9.58
C SER A 500 -4.94 -17.35 10.46
N GLY A 501 -3.86 -17.03 11.14
CA GLY A 501 -3.15 -17.94 12.04
C GLY A 501 -2.26 -19.00 11.38
N ILE A 502 -2.13 -19.00 10.05
CA ILE A 502 -1.32 -19.97 9.30
C ILE A 502 -0.03 -19.33 8.81
N SER A 503 1.10 -19.75 9.37
CA SER A 503 2.42 -19.41 8.85
C SER A 503 2.78 -20.21 7.59
N GLY A 504 3.83 -19.79 6.88
CA GLY A 504 4.33 -20.55 5.74
C GLY A 504 4.72 -22.00 6.08
N THR A 505 5.22 -22.23 7.29
CA THR A 505 5.54 -23.59 7.80
C THR A 505 4.26 -24.39 8.00
N LEU A 506 3.24 -23.82 8.64
CA LEU A 506 1.95 -24.49 8.84
C LEU A 506 1.25 -24.79 7.51
N ALA A 507 1.32 -23.88 6.55
CA ALA A 507 0.76 -24.09 5.21
C ALA A 507 1.39 -25.33 4.52
N LYS A 508 2.71 -25.44 4.58
CA LYS A 508 3.43 -26.63 4.06
C LYS A 508 3.06 -27.90 4.81
N ASN A 509 2.92 -27.82 6.13
CA ASN A 509 2.52 -28.97 6.95
C ASN A 509 1.09 -29.44 6.62
N ILE A 510 0.17 -28.53 6.35
CA ILE A 510 -1.20 -28.86 5.92
C ILE A 510 -1.17 -29.59 4.58
N VAL A 511 -0.42 -29.09 3.60
CA VAL A 511 -0.29 -29.75 2.29
C VAL A 511 0.35 -31.13 2.42
N ALA A 512 1.44 -31.25 3.19
CA ALA A 512 2.10 -32.54 3.42
C ALA A 512 1.16 -33.54 4.11
N TYR A 513 0.42 -33.11 5.12
CA TYR A 513 -0.56 -33.97 5.79
C TYR A 513 -1.64 -34.47 4.84
N ARG A 514 -2.15 -33.60 3.97
CA ARG A 514 -3.14 -33.93 2.94
C ARG A 514 -2.60 -34.95 1.94
N GLU A 515 -1.35 -34.82 1.51
CA GLU A 515 -0.69 -35.73 0.59
C GLU A 515 -0.45 -37.12 1.20
N GLU A 516 -0.11 -37.17 2.50
CA GLU A 516 0.18 -38.43 3.21
C GLU A 516 -1.10 -39.17 3.66
N ASN A 517 -2.12 -38.42 4.12
CA ASN A 517 -3.31 -39.00 4.76
C ASN A 517 -4.60 -38.90 3.92
N GLY A 518 -4.50 -38.33 2.72
CA GLY A 518 -5.65 -38.07 1.87
C GLY A 518 -6.38 -36.77 2.27
N LYS A 519 -7.51 -36.52 1.62
CA LYS A 519 -8.28 -35.29 1.85
C LYS A 519 -8.77 -35.19 3.30
N PHE A 520 -8.87 -33.96 3.77
CA PHE A 520 -9.53 -33.66 5.05
C PHE A 520 -11.04 -33.92 4.90
N GLU A 521 -11.61 -34.70 5.80
CA GLU A 521 -13.04 -35.00 5.84
C GLU A 521 -13.82 -34.06 6.78
N ASP A 522 -13.13 -33.47 7.75
CA ASP A 522 -13.65 -32.48 8.67
C ASP A 522 -12.60 -31.46 9.11
N ARG A 523 -13.04 -30.30 9.62
CA ARG A 523 -12.16 -29.28 10.14
C ARG A 523 -11.35 -29.71 11.36
N LYS A 524 -11.87 -30.61 12.19
CA LYS A 524 -11.17 -31.12 13.37
C LYS A 524 -9.88 -31.85 13.02
N ALA A 525 -9.79 -32.44 11.83
CA ALA A 525 -8.59 -33.09 11.35
C ALA A 525 -7.39 -32.13 11.22
N LEU A 526 -7.59 -30.82 11.13
CA LEU A 526 -6.54 -29.81 11.18
C LEU A 526 -5.70 -29.90 12.47
N LEU A 527 -6.29 -30.30 13.60
CA LEU A 527 -5.57 -30.49 14.87
C LEU A 527 -4.55 -31.62 14.85
N LYS A 528 -4.60 -32.49 13.85
CA LYS A 528 -3.62 -33.56 13.61
C LYS A 528 -2.43 -33.10 12.79
N VAL A 529 -2.50 -31.91 12.19
CA VAL A 529 -1.39 -31.35 11.41
C VAL A 529 -0.26 -30.95 12.36
N PRO A 530 1.00 -31.34 12.06
CA PRO A 530 2.14 -30.96 12.90
C PRO A 530 2.26 -29.45 13.12
N LYS A 531 2.48 -29.04 14.38
CA LYS A 531 2.61 -27.66 14.85
C LYS A 531 1.32 -26.81 14.77
N LEU A 532 0.20 -27.36 14.33
CA LEU A 532 -1.08 -26.67 14.34
C LEU A 532 -1.80 -26.95 15.67
N GLY A 533 -1.66 -26.02 16.60
CA GLY A 533 -2.28 -26.12 17.93
C GLY A 533 -3.67 -25.51 18.00
N PRO A 534 -4.32 -25.54 19.19
CA PRO A 534 -5.68 -25.01 19.39
C PRO A 534 -5.84 -23.54 19.01
N LYS A 535 -4.85 -22.69 19.28
CA LYS A 535 -4.91 -21.25 18.93
C LYS A 535 -4.89 -21.04 17.41
N ALA A 536 -4.02 -21.73 16.69
CA ALA A 536 -3.99 -21.67 15.24
C ALA A 536 -5.30 -22.20 14.62
N PHE A 537 -5.84 -23.28 15.17
CA PHE A 537 -7.12 -23.83 14.76
C PHE A 537 -8.26 -22.82 14.95
N GLU A 538 -8.35 -22.18 16.12
CA GLU A 538 -9.33 -21.12 16.38
C GLU A 538 -9.26 -20.00 15.33
N GLN A 539 -8.04 -19.55 15.00
CA GLN A 539 -7.84 -18.47 14.06
C GLN A 539 -8.18 -18.84 12.60
N CYS A 540 -7.89 -20.07 12.18
CA CYS A 540 -7.98 -20.46 10.76
C CYS A 540 -9.25 -21.20 10.37
N ALA A 541 -9.88 -21.93 11.28
CA ALA A 541 -10.91 -22.92 10.94
C ALA A 541 -12.09 -22.37 10.13
N GLY A 542 -12.58 -21.20 10.48
CA GLY A 542 -13.72 -20.57 9.79
C GLY A 542 -13.42 -20.12 8.36
N PHE A 543 -12.14 -19.91 8.02
CA PHE A 543 -11.70 -19.47 6.70
C PHE A 543 -11.35 -20.63 5.76
N MET A 544 -11.33 -21.86 6.27
CA MET A 544 -11.02 -23.07 5.53
C MET A 544 -12.26 -23.93 5.38
N ARG A 545 -12.69 -24.16 4.15
CA ARG A 545 -13.91 -24.91 3.83
C ARG A 545 -13.58 -26.31 3.31
N ILE A 546 -14.50 -27.24 3.62
CA ILE A 546 -14.45 -28.61 3.12
C ILE A 546 -15.78 -28.91 2.44
N THR A 547 -15.76 -29.04 1.12
CA THR A 547 -16.94 -29.39 0.35
C THR A 547 -17.15 -30.89 0.38
N GLY A 548 -18.36 -31.34 0.72
CA GLY A 548 -18.72 -32.76 0.75
C GLY A 548 -18.04 -33.56 1.89
N GLY A 549 -17.64 -32.87 2.96
CA GLY A 549 -17.10 -33.51 4.16
C GLY A 549 -18.17 -34.12 5.08
N LYS A 550 -17.73 -34.71 6.19
CA LYS A 550 -18.61 -35.38 7.16
C LYS A 550 -19.59 -34.43 7.86
N ASN A 551 -19.16 -33.18 8.10
CA ASN A 551 -19.96 -32.17 8.74
C ASN A 551 -20.38 -31.10 7.72
N PRO A 552 -21.69 -30.91 7.44
CA PRO A 552 -22.16 -29.90 6.51
C PRO A 552 -21.73 -28.47 6.83
N PHE A 553 -21.55 -28.11 8.11
CA PHE A 553 -21.07 -26.80 8.53
C PHE A 553 -19.62 -26.50 8.06
N ASP A 554 -18.81 -27.54 7.86
CA ASP A 554 -17.43 -27.38 7.41
C ASP A 554 -17.33 -26.86 5.96
N GLY A 555 -18.40 -26.93 5.20
CA GLY A 555 -18.55 -26.29 3.88
C GLY A 555 -18.97 -24.82 3.94
N THR A 556 -19.15 -24.28 5.13
CA THR A 556 -19.59 -22.88 5.35
C THR A 556 -18.50 -22.05 6.02
N SER A 557 -18.72 -20.74 6.12
CA SER A 557 -17.88 -19.84 6.91
C SER A 557 -18.26 -19.77 8.39
N VAL A 558 -19.20 -20.59 8.84
CA VAL A 558 -19.58 -20.66 10.26
C VAL A 558 -18.39 -21.22 11.04
N HIS A 559 -17.98 -20.49 12.07
CA HIS A 559 -16.86 -20.95 12.91
C HIS A 559 -17.28 -22.17 13.74
N PRO A 560 -16.41 -23.17 13.95
CA PRO A 560 -16.72 -24.36 14.77
C PRO A 560 -17.24 -24.05 16.17
N GLU A 561 -16.83 -22.96 16.80
CA GLU A 561 -17.33 -22.50 18.10
C GLU A 561 -18.84 -22.22 18.10
N SER A 562 -19.42 -21.94 16.95
CA SER A 562 -20.84 -21.63 16.77
C SER A 562 -21.68 -22.82 16.24
N TYR A 563 -21.10 -23.99 16.06
CA TYR A 563 -21.82 -25.13 15.50
C TYR A 563 -22.99 -25.59 16.36
N GLU A 564 -22.84 -25.58 17.67
CA GLU A 564 -23.94 -25.93 18.59
C GLU A 564 -25.09 -24.94 18.46
N ALA A 565 -24.81 -23.64 18.48
CA ALA A 565 -25.83 -22.62 18.33
C ALA A 565 -26.51 -22.69 16.94
N ALA A 566 -25.74 -22.92 15.86
CA ALA A 566 -26.26 -23.07 14.52
C ALA A 566 -27.14 -24.33 14.37
N THR A 567 -26.79 -25.43 15.02
CA THR A 567 -27.59 -26.66 15.04
C THR A 567 -28.92 -26.40 15.73
N LYS A 568 -28.91 -25.78 16.91
CA LYS A 568 -30.12 -25.41 17.65
C LYS A 568 -31.01 -24.44 16.88
N LEU A 569 -30.40 -23.50 16.16
CA LEU A 569 -31.12 -22.58 15.28
C LEU A 569 -31.91 -23.34 14.21
N LEU A 570 -31.27 -24.27 13.50
CA LEU A 570 -31.90 -25.06 12.46
C LEU A 570 -33.03 -25.94 13.03
N GLU A 571 -32.81 -26.61 14.16
CA GLU A 571 -33.83 -27.43 14.83
C GLU A 571 -35.07 -26.60 15.21
N LYS A 572 -34.89 -25.39 15.76
CA LYS A 572 -35.99 -24.48 16.09
C LYS A 572 -36.79 -24.00 14.87
N GLN A 573 -36.15 -23.91 13.73
CA GLN A 573 -36.77 -23.49 12.46
C GLN A 573 -37.28 -24.69 11.63
N GLY A 574 -37.18 -25.93 12.16
CA GLY A 574 -37.65 -27.14 11.47
C GLY A 574 -36.71 -27.67 10.40
N PHE A 575 -35.44 -27.34 10.46
CA PHE A 575 -34.41 -27.80 9.53
C PHE A 575 -33.37 -28.70 10.21
N LYS A 576 -32.60 -29.41 9.37
CA LYS A 576 -31.46 -30.23 9.79
C LYS A 576 -30.15 -29.67 9.23
N PRO A 577 -28.99 -29.95 9.86
CA PRO A 577 -27.70 -29.57 9.31
C PRO A 577 -27.45 -30.05 7.86
N THR A 578 -27.99 -31.22 7.51
CA THR A 578 -27.92 -31.76 6.13
C THR A 578 -28.66 -30.91 5.09
N ASP A 579 -29.60 -30.05 5.51
CA ASP A 579 -30.34 -29.15 4.63
C ASP A 579 -29.48 -27.96 4.11
N ILE A 580 -28.29 -27.75 4.67
CA ILE A 580 -27.29 -26.80 4.17
C ILE A 580 -26.90 -27.16 2.74
N ILE A 581 -26.83 -28.47 2.45
CA ILE A 581 -26.52 -28.98 1.12
C ILE A 581 -27.80 -28.93 0.26
N GLY A 582 -27.71 -28.35 -0.94
CA GLY A 582 -28.81 -28.31 -1.90
C GLY A 582 -29.73 -27.10 -1.81
N GLY A 583 -29.34 -26.04 -1.07
CA GLY A 583 -30.04 -24.75 -1.08
C GLY A 583 -31.39 -24.73 -0.41
N LYS A 584 -31.69 -25.70 0.46
CA LYS A 584 -32.98 -25.79 1.20
C LYS A 584 -33.17 -24.69 2.23
N LEU A 585 -32.08 -24.01 2.62
CA LEU A 585 -32.10 -22.93 3.63
C LEU A 585 -32.30 -21.54 3.05
N VAL A 586 -32.54 -21.41 1.76
CA VAL A 586 -32.89 -20.12 1.13
C VAL A 586 -34.15 -19.59 1.76
N GLY A 587 -34.11 -18.33 2.25
CA GLY A 587 -35.23 -17.73 2.99
C GLY A 587 -35.27 -18.04 4.49
N LEU A 588 -34.25 -18.66 5.07
CA LEU A 588 -34.15 -18.91 6.50
C LEU A 588 -34.35 -17.63 7.33
N SER A 589 -33.81 -16.50 6.87
CA SER A 589 -33.97 -15.19 7.50
C SER A 589 -35.43 -14.75 7.64
N LEU A 590 -36.29 -15.16 6.73
CA LEU A 590 -37.72 -14.83 6.75
C LEU A 590 -38.51 -15.60 7.82
N THR A 591 -37.97 -16.70 8.31
CA THR A 591 -38.57 -17.51 9.37
C THR A 591 -38.33 -16.95 10.77
N ILE A 592 -37.38 -16.01 10.90
CA ILE A 592 -36.97 -15.45 12.20
C ILE A 592 -37.68 -14.11 12.41
N LYS A 593 -38.58 -14.06 13.39
CA LYS A 593 -39.35 -12.85 13.70
C LYS A 593 -38.62 -11.90 14.65
N ASP A 594 -37.87 -12.43 15.60
CA ASP A 594 -37.17 -11.67 16.63
C ASP A 594 -35.75 -12.22 16.80
N TYR A 595 -34.77 -11.57 16.14
CA TYR A 595 -33.37 -11.97 16.19
C TYR A 595 -32.74 -11.82 17.59
N LYS A 596 -33.12 -10.77 18.32
CA LYS A 596 -32.58 -10.51 19.64
C LYS A 596 -32.99 -11.61 20.64
N LYS A 597 -34.27 -11.96 20.68
CA LYS A 597 -34.80 -13.03 21.55
C LYS A 597 -34.18 -14.39 21.18
N LEU A 598 -34.11 -14.69 19.87
CA LEU A 598 -33.52 -15.96 19.43
C LEU A 598 -32.03 -16.05 19.74
N ALA A 599 -31.28 -14.96 19.60
CA ALA A 599 -29.86 -14.89 19.97
C ALA A 599 -29.67 -15.17 21.47
N GLU A 600 -30.48 -14.57 22.34
CA GLU A 600 -30.47 -14.83 23.78
C GLU A 600 -30.75 -16.31 24.11
N GLU A 601 -31.74 -16.91 23.45
CA GLU A 601 -32.08 -18.33 23.61
C GLU A 601 -30.96 -19.27 23.15
N LEU A 602 -30.18 -18.86 22.14
CA LEU A 602 -29.05 -19.63 21.62
C LEU A 602 -27.72 -19.36 22.36
N GLY A 603 -27.71 -18.38 23.25
CA GLY A 603 -26.51 -17.99 24.00
C GLY A 603 -25.43 -17.33 23.16
N ILE A 604 -25.80 -16.63 22.07
CA ILE A 604 -24.90 -15.89 21.16
C ILE A 604 -25.37 -14.45 21.01
N GLY A 605 -24.52 -13.60 20.43
CA GLY A 605 -24.89 -12.23 20.09
C GLY A 605 -25.80 -12.15 18.85
N GLU A 606 -26.58 -11.08 18.76
CA GLU A 606 -27.48 -10.85 17.61
C GLU A 606 -26.71 -10.72 16.30
N ILE A 607 -25.57 -10.03 16.30
CA ILE A 607 -24.72 -9.85 15.11
C ILE A 607 -24.20 -11.20 14.62
N THR A 608 -23.73 -12.04 15.54
CA THR A 608 -23.28 -13.41 15.24
C THR A 608 -24.41 -14.24 14.65
N LEU A 609 -25.60 -14.17 15.22
CA LEU A 609 -26.78 -14.86 14.70
C LEU A 609 -27.11 -14.42 13.27
N ARG A 610 -27.11 -13.13 12.99
CA ARG A 610 -27.37 -12.60 11.65
C ARG A 610 -26.33 -13.09 10.64
N ASP A 611 -25.05 -13.13 11.02
CA ASP A 611 -23.97 -13.63 10.16
C ASP A 611 -24.14 -15.14 9.88
N ILE A 612 -24.50 -15.93 10.89
CA ILE A 612 -24.77 -17.36 10.73
C ILE A 612 -25.95 -17.60 9.77
N VAL A 613 -27.06 -16.89 9.95
CA VAL A 613 -28.25 -17.00 9.09
C VAL A 613 -27.90 -16.65 7.65
N LYS A 614 -27.21 -15.55 7.43
CA LYS A 614 -26.78 -15.10 6.09
C LYS A 614 -25.88 -16.14 5.40
N GLU A 615 -24.96 -16.73 6.15
CA GLU A 615 -24.06 -17.76 5.64
C GLU A 615 -24.81 -19.07 5.31
N LEU A 616 -25.74 -19.48 6.14
CA LEU A 616 -26.52 -20.69 5.91
C LEU A 616 -27.50 -20.58 4.74
N GLU A 617 -28.03 -19.39 4.47
CA GLU A 617 -28.87 -19.14 3.29
C GLU A 617 -28.14 -19.31 1.98
N LYS A 618 -26.87 -18.89 1.94
CA LYS A 618 -25.98 -18.96 0.77
C LYS A 618 -24.60 -19.46 1.22
N PRO A 619 -24.45 -20.75 1.51
CA PRO A 619 -23.19 -21.29 2.01
C PRO A 619 -22.09 -21.14 0.97
N ALA A 620 -20.89 -20.80 1.44
CA ALA A 620 -19.67 -20.65 0.64
C ALA A 620 -19.81 -19.64 -0.52
N ARG A 621 -20.60 -18.57 -0.35
CA ARG A 621 -20.73 -17.50 -1.34
C ARG A 621 -19.35 -16.90 -1.59
N ASP A 622 -18.97 -16.81 -2.86
CA ASP A 622 -17.77 -16.11 -3.28
C ASP A 622 -18.09 -14.62 -3.47
N PRO A 623 -17.49 -13.71 -2.69
CA PRO A 623 -17.74 -12.28 -2.82
C PRO A 623 -17.29 -11.71 -4.17
N ARG A 624 -16.45 -12.44 -4.91
CA ARG A 624 -15.97 -12.03 -6.25
C ARG A 624 -17.05 -12.15 -7.33
N ASP A 625 -18.10 -12.95 -7.11
CA ASP A 625 -19.17 -13.14 -8.11
C ASP A 625 -19.94 -11.85 -8.42
N GLU A 626 -19.89 -10.87 -7.52
CA GLU A 626 -20.53 -9.56 -7.68
C GLU A 626 -19.64 -8.52 -8.35
N MET A 627 -18.37 -8.85 -8.60
CA MET A 627 -17.41 -7.94 -9.21
C MET A 627 -17.51 -7.97 -10.75
N PRO A 628 -17.09 -6.89 -11.43
CA PRO A 628 -17.10 -6.84 -12.89
C PRO A 628 -16.27 -7.95 -13.53
N LYS A 629 -16.84 -8.63 -14.52
CA LYS A 629 -16.14 -9.69 -15.27
C LYS A 629 -15.25 -9.10 -16.36
N PRO A 630 -14.11 -9.76 -16.68
CA PRO A 630 -13.27 -9.34 -17.80
C PRO A 630 -14.03 -9.31 -19.13
N ILE A 631 -13.64 -8.39 -20.01
CA ILE A 631 -14.19 -8.30 -21.37
C ILE A 631 -13.51 -9.38 -22.24
N LEU A 632 -14.31 -10.27 -22.79
CA LEU A 632 -13.85 -11.28 -23.75
C LEU A 632 -13.94 -10.73 -25.18
N ARG A 633 -12.90 -10.93 -25.97
CA ARG A 633 -12.75 -10.31 -27.30
C ARG A 633 -12.61 -11.35 -28.40
N THR A 634 -12.95 -10.94 -29.63
CA THR A 634 -12.76 -11.71 -30.84
C THR A 634 -12.04 -10.94 -31.95
N ASP A 635 -11.89 -9.62 -31.78
CA ASP A 635 -11.34 -8.69 -32.76
C ASP A 635 -10.43 -7.64 -32.12
N VAL A 636 -9.66 -6.95 -32.94
CA VAL A 636 -8.75 -5.87 -32.56
C VAL A 636 -9.26 -4.54 -33.08
N LEU A 637 -9.19 -3.51 -32.21
CA LEU A 637 -9.30 -2.11 -32.59
C LEU A 637 -7.90 -1.49 -32.51
N GLU A 638 -7.46 -0.78 -33.55
CA GLU A 638 -6.18 -0.08 -33.53
C GLU A 638 -6.38 1.41 -33.21
N MET A 639 -5.31 2.05 -32.66
CA MET A 639 -5.36 3.45 -32.26
C MET A 639 -5.72 4.39 -33.44
N LYS A 640 -5.30 4.04 -34.66
CA LYS A 640 -5.65 4.78 -35.89
C LYS A 640 -7.12 4.71 -36.27
N ASP A 641 -7.85 3.72 -35.76
CA ASP A 641 -9.27 3.49 -36.02
C ASP A 641 -10.15 4.32 -35.08
N LEU A 642 -9.58 4.89 -34.04
CA LEU A 642 -10.29 5.71 -33.08
C LEU A 642 -10.63 7.07 -33.69
N LYS A 643 -11.89 7.47 -33.51
CA LYS A 643 -12.40 8.79 -33.90
C LYS A 643 -12.97 9.51 -32.68
N GLU A 644 -12.83 10.81 -32.67
CA GLU A 644 -13.46 11.65 -31.64
C GLU A 644 -14.97 11.39 -31.59
N GLY A 645 -15.52 11.31 -30.39
CA GLY A 645 -16.92 10.99 -30.17
C GLY A 645 -17.28 9.49 -30.16
N MET A 646 -16.35 8.60 -30.49
CA MET A 646 -16.56 7.16 -30.48
C MET A 646 -16.79 6.67 -29.05
N ILE A 647 -17.85 5.90 -28.83
CA ILE A 647 -18.18 5.31 -27.53
C ILE A 647 -17.72 3.85 -27.51
N LEU A 648 -16.95 3.48 -26.50
CA LEU A 648 -16.36 2.17 -26.36
C LEU A 648 -16.52 1.67 -24.94
N LYS A 649 -16.57 0.36 -24.77
CA LYS A 649 -16.42 -0.28 -23.48
C LYS A 649 -14.93 -0.49 -23.19
N GLY A 650 -14.52 -0.15 -21.99
CA GLY A 650 -13.17 -0.35 -21.52
C GLY A 650 -13.10 -0.90 -20.12
N THR A 651 -11.95 -1.43 -19.76
CA THR A 651 -11.67 -1.91 -18.40
C THR A 651 -10.69 -0.97 -17.72
N VAL A 652 -11.02 -0.51 -16.53
CA VAL A 652 -10.13 0.32 -15.70
C VAL A 652 -8.91 -0.51 -15.31
N ARG A 653 -7.73 -0.08 -15.77
CA ARG A 653 -6.46 -0.77 -15.49
C ARG A 653 -5.70 -0.20 -14.31
N ASN A 654 -5.77 1.10 -14.14
CA ASN A 654 -5.06 1.77 -13.07
C ASN A 654 -5.82 3.02 -12.62
N VAL A 655 -5.79 3.29 -11.33
CA VAL A 655 -6.38 4.48 -10.71
C VAL A 655 -5.25 5.27 -10.05
N ILE A 656 -5.15 6.54 -10.43
CA ILE A 656 -4.15 7.48 -9.92
C ILE A 656 -4.82 8.77 -9.44
N ASP A 657 -4.13 9.62 -8.71
CA ASP A 657 -4.72 10.81 -8.07
C ASP A 657 -5.44 11.75 -9.05
N PHE A 658 -4.96 11.86 -10.28
CA PHE A 658 -5.51 12.79 -11.28
C PHE A 658 -6.39 12.15 -12.34
N GLY A 659 -6.63 10.85 -12.28
CA GLY A 659 -7.49 10.17 -13.24
C GLY A 659 -7.39 8.65 -13.23
N VAL A 660 -7.90 8.04 -14.28
CA VAL A 660 -7.87 6.59 -14.46
C VAL A 660 -7.38 6.23 -15.87
N PHE A 661 -6.63 5.15 -15.94
CA PHE A 661 -6.24 4.54 -17.20
C PHE A 661 -7.21 3.41 -17.54
N VAL A 662 -7.75 3.47 -18.76
CA VAL A 662 -8.77 2.55 -19.25
C VAL A 662 -8.27 1.85 -20.51
N ASP A 663 -8.27 0.54 -20.48
CA ASP A 663 -8.01 -0.30 -21.65
C ASP A 663 -9.29 -0.38 -22.51
N ILE A 664 -9.25 0.23 -23.68
CA ILE A 664 -10.33 0.23 -24.66
C ILE A 664 -10.10 -0.72 -25.84
N GLY A 665 -9.08 -1.58 -25.74
CA GLY A 665 -8.77 -2.58 -26.76
C GLY A 665 -7.80 -2.14 -27.85
N VAL A 666 -7.11 -1.01 -27.63
CA VAL A 666 -6.10 -0.50 -28.56
C VAL A 666 -4.76 -0.47 -27.85
N HIS A 667 -3.85 -1.20 -27.89
CA HIS A 667 -2.49 -1.29 -27.31
C HIS A 667 -1.93 -0.08 -26.53
N GLN A 668 -2.77 0.90 -26.22
CA GLN A 668 -2.49 2.08 -25.43
C GLN A 668 -3.69 2.37 -24.55
N ASP A 669 -3.48 2.44 -23.25
CA ASP A 669 -4.53 2.83 -22.33
C ASP A 669 -4.91 4.29 -22.55
N GLY A 670 -6.20 4.57 -22.52
CA GLY A 670 -6.72 5.93 -22.57
C GLY A 670 -6.80 6.50 -21.15
N LEU A 671 -6.52 7.80 -21.03
CA LEU A 671 -6.65 8.53 -19.77
C LEU A 671 -8.02 9.20 -19.68
N VAL A 672 -8.75 8.92 -18.62
CA VAL A 672 -9.90 9.70 -18.15
C VAL A 672 -9.42 10.57 -17.00
N HIS A 673 -9.27 11.87 -17.25
CA HIS A 673 -8.89 12.81 -16.19
C HIS A 673 -9.98 12.86 -15.10
N ILE A 674 -9.61 13.13 -13.85
CA ILE A 674 -10.57 13.17 -12.72
C ILE A 674 -11.79 14.04 -12.98
N SER A 675 -11.65 15.15 -13.69
CA SER A 675 -12.76 16.04 -14.09
C SER A 675 -13.70 15.44 -15.14
N GLN A 676 -13.32 14.32 -15.76
CA GLN A 676 -14.05 13.66 -16.84
C GLN A 676 -14.67 12.32 -16.41
N ILE A 677 -14.53 11.93 -15.15
CA ILE A 677 -15.06 10.66 -14.63
C ILE A 677 -16.55 10.76 -14.35
N THR A 678 -16.96 11.84 -13.68
CA THR A 678 -18.37 12.06 -13.27
C THR A 678 -18.72 13.56 -13.31
N ASP A 679 -20.00 13.84 -13.36
CA ASP A 679 -20.53 15.23 -13.36
C ASP A 679 -20.45 15.89 -11.97
N ARG A 680 -20.44 15.09 -10.90
CA ARG A 680 -20.24 15.60 -9.54
C ARG A 680 -18.74 15.80 -9.25
N PHE A 681 -18.45 16.72 -8.36
CA PHE A 681 -17.08 16.89 -7.87
C PHE A 681 -16.66 15.69 -7.01
N ILE A 682 -15.50 15.12 -7.30
CA ILE A 682 -14.84 14.07 -6.52
C ILE A 682 -13.43 14.50 -6.17
N LYS A 683 -12.97 14.14 -4.98
CA LYS A 683 -11.60 14.45 -4.51
C LYS A 683 -10.58 13.45 -5.05
N HIS A 684 -11.00 12.21 -5.23
CA HIS A 684 -10.16 11.13 -5.74
C HIS A 684 -10.95 10.21 -6.67
N PRO A 685 -10.34 9.71 -7.76
CA PRO A 685 -11.04 8.83 -8.72
C PRO A 685 -11.64 7.57 -8.11
N LEU A 686 -11.07 7.01 -7.03
CA LEU A 686 -11.60 5.85 -6.32
C LEU A 686 -13.01 6.07 -5.71
N GLU A 687 -13.46 7.31 -5.59
CA GLU A 687 -14.84 7.60 -5.17
C GLU A 687 -15.89 7.23 -6.24
N ALA A 688 -15.45 7.02 -7.47
CA ALA A 688 -16.34 6.75 -8.60
C ALA A 688 -16.04 5.44 -9.33
N VAL A 689 -14.76 5.02 -9.40
CA VAL A 689 -14.33 3.85 -10.16
C VAL A 689 -13.21 3.09 -9.45
N SER A 690 -13.10 1.81 -9.75
CA SER A 690 -12.07 0.90 -9.23
C SER A 690 -11.38 0.15 -10.36
N VAL A 691 -10.16 -0.35 -10.10
CA VAL A 691 -9.45 -1.23 -11.06
C VAL A 691 -10.30 -2.48 -11.34
N GLY A 692 -10.40 -2.83 -12.61
CA GLY A 692 -11.23 -3.95 -13.08
C GLY A 692 -12.66 -3.56 -13.47
N ASP A 693 -13.14 -2.34 -13.12
CA ASP A 693 -14.45 -1.89 -13.56
C ASP A 693 -14.55 -1.83 -15.08
N VAL A 694 -15.67 -2.29 -15.60
CA VAL A 694 -16.04 -2.12 -17.02
C VAL A 694 -16.85 -0.85 -17.14
N VAL A 695 -16.34 0.10 -17.90
CA VAL A 695 -16.91 1.44 -18.05
C VAL A 695 -17.16 1.80 -19.51
N ASP A 696 -18.19 2.58 -19.75
CA ASP A 696 -18.40 3.20 -21.06
C ASP A 696 -17.62 4.50 -21.12
N VAL A 697 -16.82 4.65 -22.16
CA VAL A 697 -15.99 5.84 -22.39
C VAL A 697 -16.19 6.39 -23.79
N LYS A 698 -16.05 7.71 -23.93
CA LYS A 698 -16.08 8.39 -25.21
C LYS A 698 -14.73 8.99 -25.51
N VAL A 699 -14.25 8.79 -26.72
CA VAL A 699 -12.97 9.34 -27.20
C VAL A 699 -13.09 10.86 -27.34
N MET A 700 -12.24 11.59 -26.63
CA MET A 700 -12.14 13.05 -26.72
C MET A 700 -11.10 13.49 -27.76
N SER A 701 -9.93 12.87 -27.70
CA SER A 701 -8.85 13.17 -28.62
C SER A 701 -7.88 11.99 -28.73
N VAL A 702 -7.21 11.87 -29.88
CA VAL A 702 -6.20 10.86 -30.14
C VAL A 702 -4.96 11.54 -30.74
N ASP A 703 -3.84 11.42 -30.06
CA ASP A 703 -2.53 11.87 -30.57
C ASP A 703 -1.69 10.64 -30.93
N LEU A 704 -1.64 10.35 -32.22
CA LEU A 704 -0.91 9.20 -32.77
C LEU A 704 0.61 9.32 -32.61
N GLN A 705 1.15 10.54 -32.62
CA GLN A 705 2.59 10.78 -32.49
C GLN A 705 3.05 10.56 -31.05
N LYS A 706 2.31 11.11 -30.09
CA LYS A 706 2.62 10.99 -28.65
C LYS A 706 2.02 9.73 -28.02
N LYS A 707 1.28 8.94 -28.80
CA LYS A 707 0.56 7.74 -28.33
C LYS A 707 -0.33 8.03 -27.12
N ARG A 708 -1.09 9.12 -27.18
CA ARG A 708 -1.98 9.54 -26.10
C ARG A 708 -3.44 9.50 -26.56
N ILE A 709 -4.29 8.96 -25.70
CA ILE A 709 -5.74 8.90 -25.89
C ILE A 709 -6.38 9.56 -24.68
N GLN A 710 -7.22 10.57 -24.93
CA GLN A 710 -8.00 11.22 -23.91
C GLN A 710 -9.46 10.74 -24.02
N LEU A 711 -10.00 10.35 -22.89
CA LEU A 711 -11.33 9.78 -22.77
C LEU A 711 -12.17 10.57 -21.77
N THR A 712 -13.49 10.48 -21.92
CA THR A 712 -14.46 10.97 -20.94
C THR A 712 -15.52 9.92 -20.64
N MET A 713 -15.96 9.88 -19.40
CA MET A 713 -17.12 9.09 -18.96
C MET A 713 -18.38 9.96 -18.84
N ARG A 714 -18.26 11.27 -19.10
CA ARG A 714 -19.36 12.24 -18.99
C ARG A 714 -20.15 12.33 -20.29
N GLY A 715 -21.45 12.58 -20.17
CA GLY A 715 -22.31 12.84 -21.32
C GLY A 715 -22.50 11.63 -22.24
N ILE A 716 -22.35 10.42 -21.74
CA ILE A 716 -22.66 9.19 -22.45
C ILE A 716 -24.12 8.85 -22.16
N GLN A 717 -24.98 9.02 -23.15
CA GLN A 717 -26.38 8.56 -23.05
C GLN A 717 -26.38 7.04 -23.09
N LYS A 718 -26.98 6.42 -22.06
CA LYS A 718 -27.23 4.97 -22.00
C LYS A 718 -28.28 4.57 -23.01
#